data_fef3fbf54b07d82031b1d998a1418126
#
_entry.id   fef3fbf54b07d82031b1d998a1418126
#
_cell.length_a   1.000
_cell.length_b   1.000
_cell.length_c   1.000
_cell.angle_alpha   90.00
_cell.angle_beta   90.00
_cell.angle_gamma   90.00
#
_symmetry.space_group_name_H-M   'P 1'
#
loop_
_entity.id
_entity.type
_entity.pdbx_description
1 polymer ?
#
loop_
_entity_poly.entity_id
_entity_poly.type
_entity_poly.pdbx_seq_one_letter_code
_entity_poly.pdbx_strand_id
1 'polypeptide(L)'
;MMKWILFIVMVVPIIGQAPDVSLNLFPVDNPQFISRLDWDQNLFSVRVTNNEDVMVQYRVLYSLSIANSSLISGEILTGETRVGIKAGWSGGILPHGTLESGISETIYNNNYSRIEQLNVDPTLNTIVARTGMLPGGDYELEVILQAKYWSDSDELYFISPPAYVVETIRHEWRITIPMPPLLSLPVDKIVINQTNPTFSWYSVQTAPGIRFLYNIRICMVEEGQSREEAMENLTQWTNDWDIELSHTGGQDNIIWTYPPEADPFAVGREYVWQVSTYNIGGLYGWDEIEPAVSEIWLFRFGEEPKLISPSNGSVESGMRPTFSWSGSAGAMNYEIWIGDREDPLVELSFWDAIITDVSYVYSMDAPSLIPLPSNPYYWKVRANPLEFVPGDWSEIYQFTVNSIEQVDPSDGGSVSSVLPTFYWNSPTALANIGLRVSDGDDDLVENPFFTEIVAANSFGYPSDAPPLAPAGVYRWKVLAIDQNENVLGDMEEYLTVNSFVVDPLVINTPAKGSAVNSLTPLFTWDSPSEISGFEFQISSEQDPKLDNPEYRESMTRKNYQLNASEYLIEEGNIYYWNVIALDANGIMLGNIEAYQSSEFSVEAIDYTSPVITVRISDEFPNIPTFSLAAGVDDADGYTITVATIEEIIWVSEILTSFPFTLSSDDVSLDYGTEYQVMGQAFQNGEPIGELGGVFNFTTGEKPGSNEQPEITISF
;
A
#
# COMPACT_ATOMS: atom_id res chain seq x y z
N MET A 1 80.09 -57.46 -25.49
CA MET A 1 78.64 -57.35 -25.80
C MET A 1 77.92 -58.48 -25.10
N MET A 2 77.45 -58.24 -23.89
CA MET A 2 76.77 -59.28 -23.08
C MET A 2 75.28 -58.92 -23.13
N LYS A 3 74.47 -59.71 -23.86
CA LYS A 3 73.04 -59.61 -23.89
C LYS A 3 72.45 -60.13 -22.60
N TRP A 4 71.84 -59.29 -21.83
CA TRP A 4 71.02 -59.72 -20.70
C TRP A 4 69.67 -60.15 -21.29
N ILE A 5 69.34 -61.44 -21.14
CA ILE A 5 68.05 -62.02 -21.39
C ILE A 5 67.24 -61.81 -20.09
N LEU A 6 66.29 -60.92 -20.11
CA LEU A 6 65.37 -60.73 -19.04
C LEU A 6 64.28 -61.86 -19.12
N PHE A 7 64.40 -62.81 -18.19
CA PHE A 7 63.34 -63.79 -17.96
C PHE A 7 62.15 -63.06 -17.25
N ILE A 8 61.14 -62.77 -17.98
CA ILE A 8 59.83 -62.39 -17.39
C ILE A 8 59.19 -63.73 -17.00
N VAL A 9 59.24 -64.07 -15.73
CA VAL A 9 58.43 -65.14 -15.15
C VAL A 9 57.00 -64.54 -15.10
N MET A 10 56.19 -64.84 -16.10
CA MET A 10 54.78 -64.65 -15.98
C MET A 10 54.27 -65.70 -14.98
N VAL A 11 53.98 -65.30 -13.77
CA VAL A 11 53.15 -66.07 -12.87
C VAL A 11 51.75 -65.99 -13.46
N VAL A 12 51.34 -67.00 -14.23
CA VAL A 12 49.98 -67.15 -14.71
C VAL A 12 49.18 -67.65 -13.51
N PRO A 13 48.28 -66.88 -12.95
CA PRO A 13 47.44 -67.37 -11.88
C PRO A 13 46.68 -68.61 -12.38
N ILE A 14 46.61 -69.64 -11.57
CA ILE A 14 45.83 -70.84 -11.89
C ILE A 14 44.41 -70.53 -12.00
N ILE A 15 43.89 -70.55 -13.21
CA ILE A 15 42.49 -70.24 -13.48
C ILE A 15 41.61 -71.25 -12.70
N GLY A 16 40.87 -70.79 -11.72
CA GLY A 16 39.91 -71.55 -10.91
C GLY A 16 40.18 -71.58 -9.42
N GLN A 17 41.26 -70.91 -8.94
CA GLN A 17 41.51 -70.77 -7.50
C GLN A 17 41.15 -69.39 -7.02
N ALA A 18 40.51 -69.30 -5.84
CA ALA A 18 40.21 -68.03 -5.19
C ALA A 18 41.50 -67.28 -4.79
N PRO A 19 41.60 -66.00 -4.94
CA PRO A 19 42.69 -65.19 -4.45
C PRO A 19 42.84 -65.29 -2.93
N ASP A 20 44.11 -65.25 -2.44
CA ASP A 20 44.39 -65.17 -1.00
C ASP A 20 44.24 -63.73 -0.52
N VAL A 21 43.00 -63.39 -0.11
CA VAL A 21 42.58 -62.10 0.45
C VAL A 21 41.92 -62.36 1.78
N SER A 22 42.23 -61.55 2.77
CA SER A 22 41.64 -61.69 4.10
C SER A 22 40.78 -60.44 4.46
N LEU A 23 39.78 -60.68 5.26
CA LEU A 23 38.85 -59.68 5.77
C LEU A 23 38.94 -59.62 7.30
N ASN A 24 39.09 -58.43 7.84
CA ASN A 24 38.95 -58.19 9.27
C ASN A 24 37.78 -57.22 9.51
N LEU A 25 36.86 -57.64 10.36
CA LEU A 25 35.70 -56.84 10.77
C LEU A 25 36.01 -56.15 12.10
N PHE A 26 35.67 -54.88 12.18
CA PHE A 26 35.73 -54.05 13.38
C PHE A 26 34.34 -53.48 13.66
N PRO A 27 33.45 -54.24 14.30
CA PRO A 27 32.13 -53.77 14.69
C PRO A 27 32.24 -52.71 15.78
N VAL A 28 31.24 -51.88 15.92
CA VAL A 28 31.12 -50.93 17.03
C VAL A 28 30.77 -51.71 18.30
N ASP A 29 31.51 -51.49 19.39
CA ASP A 29 31.34 -52.24 20.65
C ASP A 29 29.95 -51.99 21.27
N ASN A 30 29.35 -50.81 21.02
CA ASN A 30 28.09 -50.40 21.64
C ASN A 30 27.22 -49.60 20.68
N PRO A 31 26.56 -50.25 19.70
CA PRO A 31 25.83 -49.56 18.63
C PRO A 31 24.60 -48.81 19.09
N GLN A 32 24.14 -48.99 20.32
CA GLN A 32 22.97 -48.34 20.89
C GLN A 32 23.09 -46.81 21.05
N PHE A 33 24.30 -46.30 21.13
CA PHE A 33 24.61 -44.87 21.30
C PHE A 33 25.03 -44.18 20.00
N ILE A 34 24.69 -44.73 18.86
CA ILE A 34 24.97 -44.11 17.57
C ILE A 34 24.10 -42.88 17.37
N SER A 35 24.72 -41.73 17.08
CA SER A 35 23.97 -40.49 16.82
C SER A 35 23.12 -40.60 15.57
N ARG A 36 22.07 -39.78 15.49
CA ARG A 36 21.14 -39.73 14.37
C ARG A 36 21.78 -39.51 13.01
N LEU A 37 22.90 -38.82 12.98
CA LEU A 37 23.61 -38.47 11.73
C LEU A 37 24.65 -39.53 11.31
N ASP A 38 25.06 -40.40 12.21
CA ASP A 38 26.26 -41.24 12.03
C ASP A 38 25.99 -42.76 12.10
N TRP A 39 24.74 -43.17 12.34
CA TRP A 39 24.43 -44.59 12.59
C TRP A 39 24.80 -45.50 11.43
N ASP A 40 24.65 -45.04 10.19
CA ASP A 40 24.95 -45.76 8.98
C ASP A 40 26.45 -45.72 8.63
N GLN A 41 27.21 -44.76 9.21
CA GLN A 41 28.66 -44.61 8.99
C GLN A 41 29.52 -45.34 10.02
N ASN A 42 29.00 -45.49 11.23
CA ASN A 42 29.78 -45.94 12.37
C ASN A 42 29.39 -47.34 12.86
N LEU A 43 28.49 -48.04 12.17
CA LEU A 43 28.01 -49.34 12.63
C LEU A 43 29.11 -50.40 12.61
N PHE A 44 29.99 -50.41 11.62
CA PHE A 44 31.16 -51.25 11.52
C PHE A 44 32.19 -50.68 10.53
N SER A 45 33.42 -51.20 10.62
CA SER A 45 34.42 -51.02 9.57
C SER A 45 35.05 -52.35 9.20
N VAL A 46 35.57 -52.45 7.99
CA VAL A 46 36.27 -53.63 7.50
C VAL A 46 37.64 -53.28 6.93
N ARG A 47 38.61 -54.16 7.14
CA ARG A 47 39.93 -54.08 6.53
C ARG A 47 40.09 -55.28 5.61
N VAL A 48 40.34 -55.03 4.34
CA VAL A 48 40.67 -56.06 3.35
C VAL A 48 42.19 -56.06 3.13
N THR A 49 42.81 -57.20 3.20
CA THR A 49 44.25 -57.37 2.98
C THR A 49 44.44 -58.29 1.78
N ASN A 50 45.16 -57.83 0.78
CA ASN A 50 45.62 -58.67 -0.34
C ASN A 50 46.96 -59.29 0.00
N ASN A 51 46.99 -60.61 0.16
CA ASN A 51 48.18 -61.36 0.47
C ASN A 51 48.91 -61.92 -0.79
N GLU A 52 48.37 -61.62 -1.97
CA GLU A 52 48.89 -62.05 -3.25
C GLU A 52 49.88 -61.05 -3.84
N ASP A 53 50.81 -61.60 -4.61
CA ASP A 53 51.77 -60.81 -5.38
C ASP A 53 51.24 -60.30 -6.69
N VAL A 54 49.97 -60.36 -6.90
CA VAL A 54 49.23 -59.93 -8.14
C VAL A 54 48.09 -59.00 -7.80
N MET A 55 47.62 -58.30 -8.81
CA MET A 55 46.41 -57.44 -8.66
C MET A 55 45.15 -58.28 -8.47
N VAL A 56 44.31 -57.88 -7.51
CA VAL A 56 43.10 -58.53 -7.16
C VAL A 56 41.96 -57.48 -7.17
N GLN A 57 40.87 -57.81 -7.81
CA GLN A 57 39.60 -57.09 -7.65
C GLN A 57 38.82 -57.73 -6.52
N TYR A 58 38.22 -56.91 -5.66
CA TYR A 58 37.35 -57.41 -4.62
C TYR A 58 36.14 -56.53 -4.44
N ARG A 59 35.09 -57.10 -3.87
CA ARG A 59 33.94 -56.37 -3.34
C ARG A 59 33.57 -56.92 -1.99
N VAL A 60 33.03 -56.03 -1.17
CA VAL A 60 32.49 -56.38 0.13
C VAL A 60 30.99 -56.21 0.07
N LEU A 61 30.26 -57.28 0.31
CA LEU A 61 28.83 -57.28 0.49
C LEU A 61 28.57 -57.33 1.99
N TYR A 62 27.61 -56.60 2.44
CA TYR A 62 27.16 -56.68 3.83
C TYR A 62 25.66 -56.63 3.95
N SER A 63 25.15 -57.35 4.93
CA SER A 63 23.74 -57.30 5.34
C SER A 63 23.65 -57.25 6.85
N LEU A 64 22.74 -56.44 7.34
CA LEU A 64 22.35 -56.37 8.73
C LEU A 64 20.92 -56.85 8.85
N SER A 65 20.73 -57.83 9.67
CA SER A 65 19.40 -58.31 10.02
C SER A 65 19.11 -58.13 11.50
N ILE A 66 17.85 -58.05 11.82
CA ILE A 66 17.34 -57.94 13.18
C ILE A 66 16.30 -59.00 13.45
N ALA A 67 16.39 -59.66 14.59
CA ALA A 67 15.40 -60.58 15.10
C ALA A 67 14.99 -60.17 16.51
N ASN A 68 13.85 -60.69 16.97
CA ASN A 68 13.32 -60.42 18.32
C ASN A 68 13.10 -58.94 18.64
N SER A 69 12.92 -58.08 17.62
CA SER A 69 12.51 -56.72 17.80
C SER A 69 11.00 -56.61 17.64
N SER A 70 10.33 -55.75 18.43
CA SER A 70 8.91 -55.48 18.34
C SER A 70 8.54 -54.53 17.19
N LEU A 71 9.53 -53.87 16.61
CA LEU A 71 9.31 -52.80 15.61
C LEU A 71 9.60 -53.28 14.19
N ILE A 72 10.62 -54.10 14.00
CA ILE A 72 11.10 -54.48 12.68
C ILE A 72 11.79 -55.84 12.81
N SER A 73 11.72 -56.63 11.77
CA SER A 73 12.42 -57.92 11.71
C SER A 73 12.88 -58.25 10.30
N GLY A 74 13.95 -59.03 10.20
CA GLY A 74 14.56 -59.43 8.93
C GLY A 74 15.72 -58.56 8.51
N GLU A 75 16.05 -58.54 7.25
CA GLU A 75 17.14 -57.76 6.70
C GLU A 75 16.74 -56.29 6.65
N ILE A 76 17.51 -55.44 7.35
CA ILE A 76 17.20 -54.03 7.55
C ILE A 76 18.17 -53.10 6.85
N LEU A 77 19.35 -53.60 6.52
CA LEU A 77 20.38 -52.85 5.81
C LEU A 77 21.14 -53.80 4.90
N THR A 78 21.31 -53.47 3.65
CA THR A 78 22.23 -54.16 2.74
C THR A 78 23.07 -53.14 1.99
N GLY A 79 24.28 -53.51 1.71
CA GLY A 79 25.18 -52.65 0.94
C GLY A 79 26.23 -53.44 0.18
N GLU A 80 26.79 -52.83 -0.80
CA GLU A 80 27.88 -53.33 -1.62
C GLU A 80 28.94 -52.25 -1.79
N THR A 81 30.16 -52.58 -1.43
CA THR A 81 31.32 -51.74 -1.72
C THR A 81 32.12 -52.39 -2.83
N ARG A 82 32.18 -51.78 -3.98
CA ARG A 82 33.02 -52.19 -5.10
C ARG A 82 34.36 -51.53 -5.01
N VAL A 83 35.37 -52.31 -5.00
CA VAL A 83 36.72 -51.80 -4.84
C VAL A 83 37.64 -52.24 -5.92
N GLY A 84 38.39 -51.54 -6.09
CA GLY A 84 39.63 -51.24 -6.63
C GLY A 84 39.82 -49.76 -6.84
N ILE A 85 38.97 -48.88 -6.37
CA ILE A 85 39.11 -47.44 -6.62
C ILE A 85 39.41 -46.71 -5.32
N LYS A 86 40.72 -46.42 -5.07
CA LYS A 86 41.02 -45.30 -4.19
C LYS A 86 40.76 -43.98 -4.88
N ALA A 87 40.25 -43.01 -4.15
CA ALA A 87 40.18 -41.64 -4.64
C ALA A 87 41.58 -41.18 -5.12
N GLY A 88 41.68 -40.80 -6.38
CA GLY A 88 42.98 -40.45 -7.01
C GLY A 88 43.65 -41.55 -7.82
N TRP A 89 43.11 -42.77 -7.84
CA TRP A 89 43.58 -43.84 -8.69
C TRP A 89 42.64 -44.03 -9.88
N SER A 90 43.12 -43.79 -11.05
CA SER A 90 42.37 -44.11 -12.24
C SER A 90 42.33 -45.60 -12.42
N GLY A 91 41.20 -46.22 -12.14
CA GLY A 91 40.99 -47.59 -12.44
C GLY A 91 40.56 -48.49 -11.33
N GLY A 92 40.58 -48.04 -10.08
CA GLY A 92 39.93 -48.76 -8.99
C GLY A 92 40.48 -50.14 -8.64
N ILE A 93 41.66 -50.45 -9.09
CA ILE A 93 42.35 -51.70 -8.86
C ILE A 93 43.56 -51.40 -7.98
N LEU A 94 43.76 -52.16 -6.92
CA LEU A 94 44.96 -52.09 -6.10
C LEU A 94 46.09 -52.80 -6.86
N PRO A 95 47.12 -52.11 -7.34
CA PRO A 95 48.22 -52.76 -8.07
C PRO A 95 49.10 -53.56 -7.13
N HIS A 96 49.39 -54.75 -7.53
CA HIS A 96 50.39 -55.57 -6.85
C HIS A 96 51.73 -54.87 -6.87
N GLY A 97 52.43 -54.84 -5.75
CA GLY A 97 53.77 -54.34 -5.64
C GLY A 97 53.95 -52.84 -5.51
N THR A 98 52.88 -52.05 -5.56
CA THR A 98 52.94 -50.65 -5.13
C THR A 98 52.82 -50.46 -3.63
N LEU A 99 52.39 -51.49 -2.95
CA LEU A 99 52.33 -51.59 -1.50
C LEU A 99 52.96 -52.96 -1.16
N GLU A 100 53.79 -53.00 -0.18
CA GLU A 100 54.40 -54.25 0.29
C GLU A 100 53.30 -55.31 0.52
N SER A 101 53.72 -56.59 0.39
CA SER A 101 52.80 -57.70 0.65
C SER A 101 52.00 -57.49 1.92
N GLY A 102 50.64 -57.41 1.79
CA GLY A 102 49.80 -57.08 2.91
C GLY A 102 49.12 -55.70 2.79
N ILE A 103 48.63 -55.32 1.60
CA ILE A 103 47.83 -54.15 1.42
C ILE A 103 46.53 -54.26 2.23
N SER A 104 46.38 -53.37 3.19
CA SER A 104 45.20 -53.32 3.97
C SER A 104 44.49 -51.97 3.75
N GLU A 105 43.20 -52.01 3.45
CA GLU A 105 42.35 -50.85 3.35
C GLU A 105 41.16 -50.98 4.31
N THR A 106 40.96 -49.97 5.12
CA THR A 106 39.79 -49.91 5.99
C THR A 106 38.62 -49.30 5.23
N ILE A 107 37.53 -50.01 5.13
CA ILE A 107 36.30 -49.62 4.48
C ILE A 107 35.24 -49.48 5.55
N TYR A 108 34.60 -48.34 5.56
CA TYR A 108 33.48 -48.05 6.46
C TYR A 108 32.15 -48.29 5.73
N ASN A 109 31.15 -48.75 6.43
CA ASN A 109 29.85 -49.08 5.86
C ASN A 109 29.17 -47.92 5.10
N ASN A 110 29.52 -46.69 5.38
CA ASN A 110 28.97 -45.53 4.71
C ASN A 110 30.05 -44.61 4.13
N ASN A 111 31.03 -45.17 3.50
CA ASN A 111 32.00 -44.36 2.77
C ASN A 111 31.46 -44.14 1.34
N TYR A 112 30.71 -43.03 1.13
CA TYR A 112 30.05 -42.70 -0.14
C TYR A 112 30.97 -42.68 -1.36
N SER A 113 32.25 -42.51 -1.19
CA SER A 113 33.18 -42.59 -2.33
C SER A 113 33.39 -44.03 -2.85
N ARG A 114 32.86 -45.04 -2.15
CA ARG A 114 33.07 -46.47 -2.44
C ARG A 114 31.83 -47.34 -2.38
N ILE A 115 30.72 -46.85 -1.78
CA ILE A 115 29.47 -47.57 -1.73
C ILE A 115 28.69 -47.19 -3.01
N GLU A 116 28.41 -48.20 -3.82
CA GLU A 116 27.59 -47.98 -5.02
C GLU A 116 26.13 -48.25 -4.76
N GLN A 117 25.81 -49.07 -3.78
CA GLN A 117 24.42 -49.35 -3.42
C GLN A 117 24.34 -49.59 -1.91
N LEU A 118 23.47 -48.81 -1.28
CA LEU A 118 23.08 -48.96 0.11
C LEU A 118 21.56 -48.96 0.16
N ASN A 119 20.96 -50.05 0.61
CA ASN A 119 19.55 -50.17 0.85
C ASN A 119 19.29 -50.27 2.35
N VAL A 120 18.49 -49.30 2.85
CA VAL A 120 18.05 -49.28 4.23
C VAL A 120 16.54 -49.48 4.26
N ASP A 121 16.07 -50.34 5.16
CA ASP A 121 14.64 -50.48 5.37
C ASP A 121 14.03 -49.13 5.78
N PRO A 122 12.98 -48.65 5.09
CA PRO A 122 12.39 -47.33 5.39
C PRO A 122 11.91 -47.22 6.84
N THR A 123 11.46 -48.32 7.44
CA THR A 123 11.01 -48.33 8.83
C THR A 123 12.14 -48.13 9.78
N LEU A 124 13.29 -48.81 9.58
CA LEU A 124 14.52 -48.58 10.37
C LEU A 124 14.98 -47.12 10.26
N ASN A 125 15.06 -46.62 9.03
CA ASN A 125 15.49 -45.26 8.81
C ASN A 125 14.56 -44.24 9.53
N THR A 126 13.27 -44.50 9.52
CA THR A 126 12.30 -43.67 10.24
C THR A 126 12.50 -43.74 11.76
N ILE A 127 12.75 -44.93 12.31
CA ILE A 127 12.97 -45.11 13.75
C ILE A 127 14.25 -44.38 14.18
N VAL A 128 15.37 -44.66 13.52
CA VAL A 128 16.67 -44.06 13.88
C VAL A 128 16.63 -42.53 13.65
N ALA A 129 16.00 -42.06 12.57
CA ALA A 129 15.86 -40.63 12.33
C ALA A 129 15.05 -39.90 13.42
N ARG A 130 14.13 -40.59 14.07
CA ARG A 130 13.30 -40.02 15.15
C ARG A 130 13.89 -40.17 16.53
N THR A 131 14.54 -41.31 16.81
CA THR A 131 15.01 -41.67 18.16
C THR A 131 16.48 -41.45 18.38
N GLY A 132 17.27 -41.33 17.31
CA GLY A 132 18.73 -41.32 17.38
C GLY A 132 19.36 -42.70 17.74
N MET A 133 18.53 -43.73 17.85
CA MET A 133 18.97 -45.05 18.36
C MET A 133 18.47 -46.19 17.46
N LEU A 134 19.20 -47.29 17.48
CA LEU A 134 18.77 -48.56 16.89
C LEU A 134 17.69 -49.20 17.76
N PRO A 135 16.67 -49.88 17.17
CA PRO A 135 15.64 -50.60 17.93
C PRO A 135 16.25 -51.73 18.80
N GLY A 136 15.62 -52.05 19.92
CA GLY A 136 15.97 -53.23 20.70
C GLY A 136 15.72 -54.51 19.89
N GLY A 137 16.63 -55.49 20.03
CA GLY A 137 16.55 -56.74 19.31
C GLY A 137 17.91 -57.43 19.21
N ASP A 138 17.93 -58.60 18.57
CA ASP A 138 19.12 -59.38 18.25
C ASP A 138 19.56 -59.03 16.82
N TYR A 139 20.77 -58.49 16.68
CA TYR A 139 21.33 -58.08 15.41
C TYR A 139 22.35 -59.06 14.93
N GLU A 140 22.33 -59.40 13.65
CA GLU A 140 23.33 -60.17 12.95
C GLU A 140 23.85 -59.38 11.77
N LEU A 141 25.14 -59.01 11.79
CA LEU A 141 25.85 -58.44 10.66
C LEU A 141 26.59 -59.53 9.92
N GLU A 142 26.29 -59.76 8.67
CA GLU A 142 27.02 -60.63 7.77
C GLU A 142 27.83 -59.79 6.79
N VAL A 143 29.14 -60.01 6.72
CA VAL A 143 30.03 -59.40 5.77
C VAL A 143 30.71 -60.44 4.91
N ILE A 144 30.53 -60.33 3.60
CA ILE A 144 31.04 -61.31 2.63
C ILE A 144 32.07 -60.63 1.75
N LEU A 145 33.29 -61.13 1.76
CA LEU A 145 34.35 -60.72 0.84
C LEU A 145 34.33 -61.64 -0.39
N GLN A 146 34.15 -61.00 -1.56
CA GLN A 146 34.32 -61.68 -2.85
C GLN A 146 35.52 -61.10 -3.55
N ALA A 147 36.34 -61.95 -4.14
CA ALA A 147 37.55 -61.53 -4.85
C ALA A 147 37.75 -62.34 -6.13
N LYS A 148 38.46 -61.78 -7.09
CA LYS A 148 38.94 -62.42 -8.30
C LYS A 148 40.30 -61.84 -8.71
N TYR A 149 41.11 -62.63 -9.40
CA TYR A 149 42.30 -62.08 -10.02
C TYR A 149 41.92 -61.08 -11.11
N TRP A 150 42.67 -60.00 -11.18
CA TRP A 150 42.41 -58.96 -12.19
C TRP A 150 42.84 -59.46 -13.58
N SER A 151 42.12 -59.09 -14.60
CA SER A 151 42.45 -59.31 -15.98
C SER A 151 42.25 -58.06 -16.79
N ASP A 152 43.05 -57.85 -17.85
CA ASP A 152 42.97 -56.68 -18.72
C ASP A 152 41.63 -56.55 -19.45
N SER A 153 40.80 -57.60 -19.44
CA SER A 153 39.47 -57.63 -20.01
C SER A 153 38.39 -57.23 -18.99
N ASP A 154 38.72 -57.04 -17.73
CA ASP A 154 37.77 -56.72 -16.68
C ASP A 154 37.43 -55.23 -16.75
N GLU A 155 36.16 -54.93 -16.64
CA GLU A 155 35.72 -53.55 -16.43
C GLU A 155 36.14 -53.07 -15.03
N LEU A 156 36.20 -51.76 -14.87
CA LEU A 156 36.60 -51.08 -13.62
C LEU A 156 35.83 -51.53 -12.38
N TYR A 157 34.68 -52.19 -12.56
CA TYR A 157 33.81 -52.63 -11.50
C TYR A 157 33.53 -54.14 -11.56
N PHE A 158 33.23 -54.72 -10.43
CA PHE A 158 32.84 -56.10 -10.26
C PHE A 158 31.44 -56.36 -10.81
N ILE A 159 31.30 -56.53 -12.13
CA ILE A 159 29.99 -56.56 -12.79
C ILE A 159 29.44 -57.97 -13.00
N SER A 160 30.27 -58.98 -13.05
CA SER A 160 29.82 -60.33 -13.38
C SER A 160 30.58 -61.44 -12.66
N PRO A 161 29.88 -62.53 -12.32
CA PRO A 161 30.52 -63.73 -11.85
C PRO A 161 31.45 -64.34 -12.91
N PRO A 162 32.44 -65.13 -12.51
CA PRO A 162 32.59 -65.65 -11.15
C PRO A 162 33.59 -64.85 -10.29
N ALA A 163 33.06 -64.16 -9.27
CA ALA A 163 33.90 -63.77 -8.14
C ALA A 163 33.80 -64.90 -7.11
N TYR A 164 34.91 -65.27 -6.53
CA TYR A 164 34.92 -66.28 -5.48
C TYR A 164 34.56 -65.64 -4.17
N VAL A 165 33.66 -66.25 -3.38
CA VAL A 165 33.50 -65.93 -1.97
C VAL A 165 34.74 -66.40 -1.28
N VAL A 166 35.52 -65.48 -0.75
CA VAL A 166 36.79 -65.76 -0.09
C VAL A 166 36.57 -65.91 1.38
N GLU A 167 35.80 -65.04 1.97
CA GLU A 167 35.55 -65.03 3.40
C GLU A 167 34.16 -64.50 3.71
N THR A 168 33.54 -65.02 4.78
CA THR A 168 32.29 -64.55 5.36
C THR A 168 32.47 -64.41 6.86
N ILE A 169 32.25 -63.23 7.37
CA ILE A 169 32.33 -62.93 8.80
C ILE A 169 30.94 -62.60 9.27
N ARG A 170 30.56 -63.12 10.43
CA ARG A 170 29.31 -62.78 11.12
C ARG A 170 29.63 -62.19 12.47
N HIS A 171 28.93 -61.18 12.85
CA HIS A 171 28.97 -60.56 14.15
C HIS A 171 27.56 -60.37 14.67
N GLU A 172 27.33 -60.79 15.91
CA GLU A 172 26.03 -60.72 16.58
C GLU A 172 26.17 -59.79 17.79
N TRP A 173 25.15 -58.97 17.99
CA TRP A 173 24.99 -58.23 19.23
C TRP A 173 23.52 -58.07 19.58
N ARG A 174 23.24 -57.80 20.83
CA ARG A 174 21.88 -57.59 21.34
C ARG A 174 21.76 -56.22 21.91
N ILE A 175 20.71 -55.47 21.45
CA ILE A 175 20.33 -54.19 22.01
C ILE A 175 19.14 -54.40 22.91
N THR A 176 19.30 -54.20 24.22
CA THR A 176 18.29 -54.50 25.25
C THR A 176 17.73 -53.26 25.96
N ILE A 177 17.88 -52.06 25.44
CA ILE A 177 17.51 -50.84 26.09
C ILE A 177 15.99 -50.54 25.95
N PRO A 178 15.34 -49.95 26.94
CA PRO A 178 14.03 -49.31 26.71
C PRO A 178 14.22 -48.23 25.66
N MET A 179 13.53 -48.37 24.56
CA MET A 179 13.59 -47.40 23.47
C MET A 179 12.77 -46.16 23.82
N PRO A 180 13.20 -44.97 23.32
CA PRO A 180 12.42 -43.76 23.41
C PRO A 180 11.04 -43.96 22.79
N PRO A 181 9.96 -43.32 23.36
CA PRO A 181 8.67 -43.32 22.74
C PRO A 181 8.73 -42.70 21.35
N LEU A 182 8.01 -43.29 20.38
CA LEU A 182 7.90 -42.76 19.03
C LEU A 182 6.69 -41.86 18.94
N LEU A 183 6.91 -40.55 18.81
CA LEU A 183 5.84 -39.57 18.69
C LEU A 183 5.02 -39.79 17.43
N SER A 184 3.69 -39.55 17.49
CA SER A 184 2.75 -39.76 16.38
C SER A 184 1.90 -38.55 16.11
N LEU A 185 1.19 -38.03 17.09
CA LEU A 185 0.34 -36.83 16.98
C LEU A 185 0.52 -35.93 18.19
N PRO A 186 0.47 -34.61 18.02
CA PRO A 186 0.48 -33.86 16.76
C PRO A 186 1.79 -34.05 16.01
N VAL A 187 1.77 -34.11 14.68
CA VAL A 187 3.00 -34.19 13.86
C VAL A 187 3.88 -32.98 14.01
N ASP A 188 5.19 -33.16 13.89
CA ASP A 188 6.15 -32.07 13.99
C ASP A 188 5.84 -30.90 13.04
N LYS A 189 5.86 -29.67 13.57
CA LYS A 189 5.62 -28.40 12.84
C LYS A 189 4.17 -28.22 12.33
N ILE A 190 3.21 -28.89 12.91
CA ILE A 190 1.80 -28.69 12.56
C ILE A 190 1.20 -27.48 13.26
N VAL A 191 0.17 -26.90 12.66
CA VAL A 191 -0.72 -25.93 13.32
C VAL A 191 -1.92 -26.66 13.89
N ILE A 192 -2.19 -26.48 15.17
CA ILE A 192 -3.32 -27.07 15.90
C ILE A 192 -4.35 -25.98 16.15
N ASN A 193 -5.61 -26.28 15.84
CA ASN A 193 -6.74 -25.36 16.05
C ASN A 193 -7.72 -25.85 17.14
N GLN A 194 -7.40 -26.95 17.82
CA GLN A 194 -8.24 -27.53 18.86
C GLN A 194 -7.73 -27.10 20.23
N THR A 195 -8.61 -26.58 21.08
CA THR A 195 -8.26 -26.11 22.42
C THR A 195 -7.77 -27.25 23.34
N ASN A 196 -8.27 -28.47 23.12
CA ASN A 196 -7.85 -29.67 23.81
C ASN A 196 -7.28 -30.66 22.79
N PRO A 197 -6.05 -30.47 22.32
CA PRO A 197 -5.46 -31.35 21.32
C PRO A 197 -5.18 -32.74 21.89
N THR A 198 -5.15 -33.71 21.00
CA THR A 198 -4.79 -35.07 21.34
C THR A 198 -3.34 -35.31 20.98
N PHE A 199 -2.58 -35.79 21.96
CA PHE A 199 -1.20 -36.24 21.80
C PHE A 199 -1.19 -37.78 21.73
N SER A 200 -0.35 -38.30 20.87
CA SER A 200 -0.21 -39.75 20.79
C SER A 200 1.22 -40.15 20.45
N TRP A 201 1.62 -41.28 20.97
CA TRP A 201 2.93 -41.91 20.72
C TRP A 201 2.81 -43.42 20.79
N TYR A 202 3.76 -44.09 20.20
CA TYR A 202 3.90 -45.52 20.31
C TYR A 202 4.84 -45.88 21.43
N SER A 203 4.38 -46.81 22.29
CA SER A 203 5.27 -47.41 23.26
C SER A 203 6.24 -48.36 22.56
N VAL A 204 7.48 -48.30 22.93
CA VAL A 204 8.49 -49.24 22.42
C VAL A 204 8.81 -50.20 23.54
N GLN A 205 8.27 -51.38 23.45
CA GLN A 205 8.43 -52.37 24.51
C GLN A 205 9.36 -53.49 24.18
N THR A 206 10.05 -53.97 25.21
CA THR A 206 11.04 -55.04 25.13
C THR A 206 10.60 -56.34 25.83
N ALA A 207 9.72 -56.32 26.79
CA ALA A 207 9.31 -57.57 27.49
C ALA A 207 7.90 -57.48 28.07
N PRO A 208 7.10 -58.58 28.10
CA PRO A 208 5.81 -58.65 28.76
C PRO A 208 5.93 -58.43 30.27
N GLY A 209 4.97 -57.67 30.82
CA GLY A 209 4.81 -57.51 32.26
C GLY A 209 5.56 -56.32 32.89
N ILE A 210 6.22 -55.49 32.09
CA ILE A 210 6.87 -54.25 32.56
C ILE A 210 5.83 -53.16 32.59
N ARG A 211 5.80 -52.38 33.68
CA ARG A 211 4.96 -51.18 33.82
C ARG A 211 5.79 -49.97 33.52
N PHE A 212 5.28 -49.09 32.67
CA PHE A 212 5.93 -47.84 32.34
C PHE A 212 5.07 -46.67 32.81
N LEU A 213 5.78 -45.66 33.34
CA LEU A 213 5.27 -44.32 33.52
C LEU A 213 5.74 -43.49 32.34
N TYR A 214 4.82 -42.84 31.66
CA TYR A 214 5.13 -41.84 30.66
C TYR A 214 4.94 -40.46 31.27
N ASN A 215 5.93 -39.60 31.10
CA ASN A 215 5.77 -38.18 31.38
C ASN A 215 5.72 -37.43 30.06
N ILE A 216 4.63 -36.72 29.80
CA ILE A 216 4.52 -35.79 28.70
C ILE A 216 4.77 -34.38 29.20
N ARG A 217 5.76 -33.71 28.61
CA ARG A 217 6.10 -32.34 28.89
C ARG A 217 5.81 -31.49 27.68
N ILE A 218 5.13 -30.33 27.90
CA ILE A 218 4.80 -29.34 26.87
C ILE A 218 5.31 -28.00 27.37
N CYS A 219 6.15 -27.31 26.58
CA CYS A 219 6.71 -26.01 26.92
C CYS A 219 6.46 -25.01 25.80
N MET A 220 6.15 -23.76 26.16
CA MET A 220 6.10 -22.66 25.21
C MET A 220 7.51 -22.28 24.77
N VAL A 221 7.69 -22.01 23.49
CA VAL A 221 8.94 -21.50 22.93
C VAL A 221 8.95 -19.99 22.99
N GLU A 222 9.92 -19.42 23.68
CA GLU A 222 10.13 -17.98 23.70
C GLU A 222 10.86 -17.50 22.46
N GLU A 223 10.77 -16.23 22.14
CA GLU A 223 11.44 -15.65 20.98
C GLU A 223 12.95 -15.85 21.03
N GLY A 224 13.49 -16.45 19.97
CA GLY A 224 14.92 -16.73 19.83
C GLY A 224 15.42 -18.01 20.51
N GLN A 225 14.53 -18.78 21.19
CA GLN A 225 14.88 -20.08 21.77
C GLN A 225 14.89 -21.20 20.74
N SER A 226 15.83 -22.13 20.89
CA SER A 226 15.76 -23.44 20.23
C SER A 226 14.76 -24.35 20.95
N ARG A 227 14.40 -25.48 20.29
CA ARG A 227 13.51 -26.50 20.88
C ARG A 227 14.08 -27.11 22.16
N GLU A 228 15.39 -27.35 22.13
CA GLU A 228 16.15 -27.92 23.23
C GLU A 228 16.18 -26.94 24.39
N GLU A 229 16.49 -25.67 24.16
CA GLU A 229 16.50 -24.64 25.18
C GLU A 229 15.11 -24.43 25.81
N ALA A 230 14.03 -24.46 25.00
CA ALA A 230 12.67 -24.35 25.53
C ALA A 230 12.29 -25.54 26.43
N MET A 231 12.78 -26.74 26.11
CA MET A 231 12.53 -27.95 26.88
C MET A 231 13.37 -28.03 28.15
N GLU A 232 14.60 -27.49 28.16
CA GLU A 232 15.50 -27.45 29.30
C GLU A 232 15.19 -26.30 30.27
N ASN A 233 14.87 -25.14 29.73
CA ASN A 233 14.50 -23.98 30.53
C ASN A 233 13.03 -24.07 30.91
N LEU A 234 12.74 -24.42 32.14
CA LEU A 234 11.40 -24.38 32.72
C LEU A 234 10.95 -22.91 32.77
N THR A 235 10.52 -22.41 31.62
CA THR A 235 9.99 -21.07 31.47
C THR A 235 8.61 -20.93 32.08
N GLN A 236 8.03 -19.74 32.04
CA GLN A 236 6.77 -19.39 32.71
C GLN A 236 5.59 -20.28 32.32
N TRP A 237 5.65 -20.98 31.18
CA TRP A 237 4.60 -21.86 30.72
C TRP A 237 5.16 -23.26 30.39
N THR A 238 5.12 -24.14 31.36
CA THR A 238 5.52 -25.55 31.26
C THR A 238 4.50 -26.40 31.96
N ASN A 239 4.01 -27.42 31.25
CA ASN A 239 3.07 -28.39 31.78
C ASN A 239 3.64 -29.80 31.68
N ASP A 240 3.61 -30.52 32.80
CA ASP A 240 4.06 -31.90 32.93
C ASP A 240 2.93 -32.78 33.42
N TRP A 241 2.72 -33.93 32.78
CA TRP A 241 1.75 -34.92 33.23
C TRP A 241 2.33 -36.30 33.24
N ASP A 242 2.14 -37.00 34.33
CA ASP A 242 2.50 -38.40 34.50
C ASP A 242 1.34 -39.31 34.13
N ILE A 243 1.57 -40.25 33.19
CA ILE A 243 0.60 -41.16 32.65
C ILE A 243 1.07 -42.58 32.93
N GLU A 244 0.48 -43.25 33.93
CA GLU A 244 0.82 -44.62 34.27
C GLU A 244 0.04 -45.60 33.41
N LEU A 245 0.77 -46.44 32.65
CA LEU A 245 0.18 -47.46 31.77
C LEU A 245 0.85 -48.82 32.02
N SER A 246 0.04 -49.87 32.08
CA SER A 246 0.53 -51.24 32.14
C SER A 246 0.47 -51.84 30.74
N HIS A 247 1.59 -52.30 30.24
CA HIS A 247 1.69 -52.93 28.93
C HIS A 247 1.71 -54.46 29.03
N THR A 248 0.97 -55.10 28.13
CA THR A 248 0.88 -56.55 28.04
C THR A 248 1.86 -57.18 27.05
N GLY A 249 2.69 -56.39 26.42
CA GLY A 249 3.63 -56.79 25.37
C GLY A 249 3.08 -56.45 23.98
N GLY A 250 3.83 -55.70 23.22
CA GLY A 250 3.50 -55.24 21.88
C GLY A 250 3.67 -53.72 21.73
N GLN A 251 3.48 -53.25 20.53
CA GLN A 251 3.46 -51.82 20.23
C GLN A 251 2.10 -51.23 20.49
N ASP A 252 1.91 -50.54 21.60
CA ASP A 252 0.66 -49.88 21.92
C ASP A 252 0.71 -48.41 21.47
N ASN A 253 -0.35 -47.97 20.83
CA ASN A 253 -0.57 -46.57 20.53
C ASN A 253 -1.22 -45.93 21.75
N ILE A 254 -0.47 -45.06 22.43
CA ILE A 254 -0.92 -44.31 23.57
C ILE A 254 -1.51 -42.99 23.09
N ILE A 255 -2.74 -42.73 23.56
CA ILE A 255 -3.48 -41.50 23.22
C ILE A 255 -3.81 -40.77 24.53
N TRP A 256 -3.40 -39.52 24.56
CA TRP A 256 -3.68 -38.62 25.67
C TRP A 256 -4.25 -37.31 25.16
N THR A 257 -5.31 -36.79 25.77
CA THR A 257 -5.95 -35.55 25.41
C THR A 257 -5.60 -34.50 26.45
N TYR A 258 -5.17 -33.34 25.97
CA TYR A 258 -4.87 -32.19 26.81
C TYR A 258 -6.09 -31.85 27.70
N PRO A 259 -5.91 -31.74 29.03
CA PRO A 259 -7.04 -31.53 29.93
C PRO A 259 -7.71 -30.19 29.72
N PRO A 260 -9.05 -30.13 29.74
CA PRO A 260 -9.77 -28.86 29.56
C PRO A 260 -9.60 -27.87 30.71
N GLU A 261 -9.16 -28.35 31.88
CA GLU A 261 -8.85 -27.54 33.07
C GLU A 261 -7.40 -27.03 33.09
N ALA A 262 -6.56 -27.50 32.17
CA ALA A 262 -5.19 -27.05 32.06
C ALA A 262 -5.12 -25.63 31.43
N ASP A 263 -4.00 -24.96 31.63
CA ASP A 263 -3.78 -23.63 31.05
C ASP A 263 -3.90 -23.67 29.52
N PRO A 264 -4.71 -22.81 28.92
CA PRO A 264 -4.91 -22.81 27.49
C PRO A 264 -3.64 -22.40 26.72
N PHE A 265 -3.53 -22.93 25.51
CA PHE A 265 -2.50 -22.52 24.58
C PHE A 265 -2.76 -21.10 24.07
N ALA A 266 -1.72 -20.28 24.03
CA ALA A 266 -1.78 -18.94 23.43
C ALA A 266 -1.80 -19.02 21.89
N VAL A 267 -2.69 -18.26 21.24
CA VAL A 267 -2.83 -18.24 19.80
C VAL A 267 -1.59 -17.68 19.13
N GLY A 268 -1.12 -18.34 18.07
CA GLY A 268 0.09 -17.94 17.32
C GLY A 268 1.39 -18.44 17.94
N ARG A 269 1.38 -18.88 19.20
CA ARG A 269 2.58 -19.34 19.89
C ARG A 269 3.02 -20.74 19.46
N GLU A 270 4.30 -20.95 19.51
CA GLU A 270 4.94 -22.24 19.30
C GLU A 270 5.13 -22.97 20.62
N TYR A 271 4.91 -24.28 20.58
CA TYR A 271 5.08 -25.17 21.71
C TYR A 271 5.91 -26.37 21.30
N VAL A 272 6.80 -26.79 22.16
CA VAL A 272 7.52 -28.06 22.03
C VAL A 272 6.94 -29.08 22.99
N TRP A 273 6.93 -30.33 22.58
CA TRP A 273 6.54 -31.41 23.43
C TRP A 273 7.45 -32.63 23.29
N GLN A 274 7.56 -33.36 24.39
CA GLN A 274 8.44 -34.50 24.53
C GLN A 274 7.78 -35.52 25.46
N VAL A 275 8.07 -36.80 25.23
CA VAL A 275 7.61 -37.88 26.11
C VAL A 275 8.82 -38.61 26.67
N SER A 276 8.89 -38.72 27.95
CA SER A 276 9.85 -39.52 28.67
C SER A 276 9.21 -40.82 29.18
N THR A 277 9.92 -41.91 29.12
CA THR A 277 9.48 -43.21 29.63
C THR A 277 10.29 -43.61 30.83
N TYR A 278 9.63 -43.86 31.94
CA TYR A 278 10.20 -44.33 33.20
C TYR A 278 9.73 -45.75 33.47
N ASN A 279 10.63 -46.60 34.00
CA ASN A 279 10.27 -47.94 34.47
C ASN A 279 9.77 -47.89 35.92
N ILE A 280 8.53 -48.34 36.16
CA ILE A 280 7.97 -48.42 37.50
C ILE A 280 8.07 -49.87 38.02
N GLY A 281 9.14 -50.21 38.73
CA GLY A 281 9.26 -51.42 39.48
C GLY A 281 9.13 -52.71 38.69
N GLY A 282 10.16 -53.06 37.96
CA GLY A 282 10.32 -54.35 37.32
C GLY A 282 11.23 -55.26 38.15
N LEU A 283 11.11 -56.58 37.95
CA LEU A 283 11.81 -57.67 38.62
C LEU A 283 13.38 -57.59 38.55
N TYR A 284 13.95 -56.52 38.04
CA TYR A 284 15.39 -56.45 37.69
C TYR A 284 16.12 -55.16 38.11
N GLY A 285 15.61 -54.40 39.10
CA GLY A 285 16.40 -53.30 39.74
C GLY A 285 16.77 -52.16 38.78
N TRP A 286 15.90 -51.75 37.90
CA TRP A 286 16.12 -50.74 36.88
C TRP A 286 15.89 -49.28 37.36
N ASP A 287 15.85 -49.08 38.69
CA ASP A 287 15.57 -47.78 39.30
C ASP A 287 16.69 -46.75 39.11
N GLU A 288 17.81 -47.13 38.50
CA GLU A 288 18.98 -46.27 38.24
C GLU A 288 19.18 -45.93 36.75
N ILE A 289 18.27 -46.33 35.86
CA ILE A 289 18.43 -46.07 34.43
C ILE A 289 17.78 -44.73 34.10
N GLU A 290 18.51 -43.85 33.44
CA GLU A 290 17.96 -42.59 32.90
C GLU A 290 16.76 -42.87 32.02
N PRO A 291 15.72 -42.02 32.07
CA PRO A 291 14.52 -42.19 31.28
C PRO A 291 14.84 -42.19 29.78
N ALA A 292 14.20 -43.08 29.05
CA ALA A 292 14.27 -43.03 27.61
C ALA A 292 13.38 -41.87 27.11
N VAL A 293 13.95 -40.90 26.42
CA VAL A 293 13.33 -39.65 26.03
C VAL A 293 13.10 -39.62 24.53
N SER A 294 11.91 -39.26 24.10
CA SER A 294 11.58 -39.07 22.66
C SER A 294 12.35 -37.89 22.06
N GLU A 295 12.28 -37.77 20.75
CA GLU A 295 12.63 -36.52 20.10
C GLU A 295 11.71 -35.39 20.57
N ILE A 296 12.12 -34.14 20.36
CA ILE A 296 11.32 -32.95 20.69
C ILE A 296 10.58 -32.52 19.43
N TRP A 297 9.25 -32.59 19.46
CA TRP A 297 8.41 -32.11 18.38
C TRP A 297 7.82 -30.74 18.71
N LEU A 298 7.57 -29.98 17.67
CA LEU A 298 7.03 -28.64 17.74
C LEU A 298 5.63 -28.60 17.11
N PHE A 299 4.71 -27.85 17.72
CA PHE A 299 3.45 -27.46 17.10
C PHE A 299 3.21 -25.97 17.35
N ARG A 300 2.42 -25.35 16.50
CA ARG A 300 1.91 -24.01 16.70
C ARG A 300 0.43 -24.10 17.03
N PHE A 301 -0.01 -23.31 18.02
CA PHE A 301 -1.43 -23.27 18.37
C PHE A 301 -2.12 -22.09 17.72
N GLY A 302 -3.05 -22.38 16.81
CA GLY A 302 -3.76 -21.38 16.03
C GLY A 302 -2.85 -20.62 15.07
N GLU A 303 -3.47 -19.83 14.23
CA GLU A 303 -2.77 -18.83 13.43
C GLU A 303 -3.06 -17.46 14.04
N GLU A 304 -2.07 -16.57 14.05
CA GLU A 304 -2.31 -15.18 14.37
C GLU A 304 -3.34 -14.58 13.40
N PRO A 305 -4.08 -13.57 13.85
CA PRO A 305 -5.03 -12.91 12.97
C PRO A 305 -4.34 -12.36 11.73
N LYS A 306 -4.88 -12.66 10.55
CA LYS A 306 -4.42 -12.07 9.29
C LYS A 306 -5.21 -10.80 9.04
N LEU A 307 -4.52 -9.69 8.91
CA LEU A 307 -5.12 -8.38 8.70
C LEU A 307 -5.74 -8.33 7.29
N ILE A 308 -6.94 -7.72 7.19
CA ILE A 308 -7.71 -7.64 5.93
C ILE A 308 -7.91 -6.18 5.54
N SER A 309 -8.46 -5.36 6.42
CA SER A 309 -8.74 -3.95 6.17
C SER A 309 -8.49 -3.11 7.42
N PRO A 310 -7.90 -1.93 7.31
CA PRO A 310 -7.24 -1.35 6.13
C PRO A 310 -6.11 -2.22 5.60
N SER A 311 -5.99 -2.39 4.28
CA SER A 311 -4.89 -3.16 3.70
C SER A 311 -3.56 -2.41 3.82
N ASN A 312 -2.45 -3.15 3.83
CA ASN A 312 -1.13 -2.53 4.00
C ASN A 312 -0.83 -1.51 2.90
N GLY A 313 -0.56 -0.26 3.31
CA GLY A 313 -0.33 0.87 2.41
C GLY A 313 -1.60 1.48 1.80
N SER A 314 -2.81 1.12 2.28
CA SER A 314 -4.05 1.70 1.76
C SER A 314 -4.22 3.15 2.16
N VAL A 315 -5.05 3.84 1.38
CA VAL A 315 -5.52 5.19 1.68
C VAL A 315 -7.01 5.10 1.99
N GLU A 316 -7.38 5.42 3.21
CA GLU A 316 -8.76 5.34 3.66
C GLU A 316 -9.54 6.61 3.31
N SER A 317 -10.76 6.43 2.86
CA SER A 317 -11.62 7.54 2.40
C SER A 317 -12.27 8.33 3.54
N GLY A 318 -12.09 7.91 4.78
CA GLY A 318 -12.73 8.54 5.93
C GLY A 318 -11.90 8.51 7.19
N MET A 319 -12.28 9.36 8.14
CA MET A 319 -11.67 9.52 9.46
C MET A 319 -11.96 8.35 10.41
N ARG A 320 -12.80 7.40 9.98
CA ARG A 320 -13.23 6.25 10.79
C ARG A 320 -13.15 4.97 10.00
N PRO A 321 -11.93 4.50 9.71
CA PRO A 321 -11.76 3.24 9.01
C PRO A 321 -12.35 2.07 9.81
N THR A 322 -12.77 1.05 9.07
CA THR A 322 -13.18 -0.22 9.66
C THR A 322 -12.03 -1.20 9.56
N PHE A 323 -11.51 -1.60 10.71
CA PHE A 323 -10.50 -2.64 10.82
C PHE A 323 -11.17 -4.01 10.76
N SER A 324 -10.57 -4.93 10.06
CA SER A 324 -11.04 -6.32 9.99
C SER A 324 -9.87 -7.29 9.81
N TRP A 325 -10.03 -8.50 10.34
CA TRP A 325 -9.01 -9.55 10.34
C TRP A 325 -9.65 -10.93 10.28
N SER A 326 -8.85 -11.96 10.03
CA SER A 326 -9.31 -13.34 10.10
C SER A 326 -9.52 -13.77 11.55
N GLY A 327 -10.55 -14.55 11.79
CA GLY A 327 -10.73 -15.20 13.08
C GLY A 327 -9.62 -16.20 13.38
N SER A 328 -9.18 -16.29 14.62
CA SER A 328 -8.22 -17.26 15.12
C SER A 328 -8.92 -18.30 15.99
N ALA A 329 -8.60 -19.57 15.79
CA ALA A 329 -9.19 -20.66 16.57
C ALA A 329 -8.80 -20.52 18.05
N GLY A 330 -9.79 -20.69 18.94
CA GLY A 330 -9.57 -20.56 20.38
C GLY A 330 -9.54 -19.14 20.92
N ALA A 331 -9.69 -18.12 20.09
CA ALA A 331 -9.77 -16.74 20.55
C ALA A 331 -11.10 -16.46 21.25
N MET A 332 -11.04 -15.87 22.44
CA MET A 332 -12.22 -15.32 23.16
C MET A 332 -12.45 -13.85 22.81
N ASN A 333 -11.39 -13.12 22.60
CA ASN A 333 -11.42 -11.73 22.16
C ASN A 333 -10.13 -11.41 21.39
N TYR A 334 -10.10 -10.22 20.83
CA TYR A 334 -8.96 -9.68 20.11
C TYR A 334 -8.58 -8.35 20.73
N GLU A 335 -7.30 -8.09 20.78
CA GLU A 335 -6.77 -6.79 21.15
C GLU A 335 -6.20 -6.13 19.89
N ILE A 336 -6.73 -4.96 19.54
CA ILE A 336 -6.24 -4.14 18.44
C ILE A 336 -5.41 -2.98 18.98
N TRP A 337 -4.26 -2.76 18.41
CA TRP A 337 -3.45 -1.56 18.63
C TRP A 337 -3.36 -0.75 17.35
N ILE A 338 -3.51 0.58 17.51
CA ILE A 338 -3.38 1.55 16.42
C ILE A 338 -2.35 2.58 16.89
N GLY A 339 -1.35 2.85 16.07
CA GLY A 339 -0.25 3.75 16.37
C GLY A 339 -0.04 4.80 15.27
N ASP A 340 0.61 5.90 15.62
CA ASP A 340 1.04 6.97 14.72
C ASP A 340 2.52 6.86 14.33
N ARG A 341 3.19 5.77 14.71
CA ARG A 341 4.62 5.50 14.47
C ARG A 341 4.86 4.07 14.05
N GLU A 342 5.91 3.85 13.25
CA GLU A 342 6.30 2.56 12.71
C GLU A 342 6.76 1.56 13.78
N ASP A 343 7.30 2.03 14.89
CA ASP A 343 7.72 1.16 15.98
C ASP A 343 6.59 0.95 17.00
N PRO A 344 5.78 -0.11 16.81
CA PRO A 344 4.67 -0.44 17.71
C PRO A 344 5.14 -1.16 18.99
N LEU A 345 6.44 -1.39 19.17
CA LEU A 345 7.04 -1.94 20.38
C LEU A 345 7.18 -0.89 21.47
N VAL A 346 6.97 0.38 21.15
CA VAL A 346 6.91 1.44 22.16
C VAL A 346 5.59 1.32 22.92
N GLU A 347 5.67 1.29 24.22
CA GLU A 347 4.64 1.01 25.24
C GLU A 347 3.39 1.91 25.23
N LEU A 348 3.22 2.76 24.22
CA LEU A 348 2.11 3.69 24.12
C LEU A 348 1.46 3.55 22.74
N SER A 349 0.42 2.74 22.67
CA SER A 349 -0.51 2.79 21.55
C SER A 349 -1.16 4.18 21.47
N PHE A 350 -1.32 4.71 20.28
CA PHE A 350 -2.13 5.89 20.04
C PHE A 350 -3.60 5.61 20.43
N TRP A 351 -4.07 4.39 20.16
CA TRP A 351 -5.36 3.86 20.56
C TRP A 351 -5.32 2.33 20.63
N ASP A 352 -5.98 1.76 21.63
CA ASP A 352 -6.17 0.32 21.79
C ASP A 352 -7.60 -0.01 22.17
N ALA A 353 -8.02 -1.23 21.85
CA ALA A 353 -9.33 -1.74 22.20
C ALA A 353 -9.35 -3.27 22.29
N ILE A 354 -10.21 -3.82 23.15
CA ILE A 354 -10.52 -5.25 23.27
C ILE A 354 -11.85 -5.51 22.59
N ILE A 355 -11.88 -6.40 21.61
CA ILE A 355 -12.99 -6.65 20.68
C ILE A 355 -13.33 -8.14 20.66
N THR A 356 -14.60 -8.49 20.74
CA THR A 356 -15.08 -9.88 20.65
C THR A 356 -15.30 -10.35 19.21
N ASP A 357 -15.49 -9.42 18.30
CA ASP A 357 -15.68 -9.67 16.87
C ASP A 357 -14.37 -9.62 16.08
N VAL A 358 -14.41 -10.02 14.83
CA VAL A 358 -13.28 -9.95 13.88
C VAL A 358 -13.24 -8.63 13.10
N SER A 359 -13.93 -7.61 13.59
CA SER A 359 -13.95 -6.28 13.01
C SER A 359 -14.14 -5.21 14.07
N TYR A 360 -13.59 -4.03 13.80
CA TYR A 360 -13.64 -2.87 14.68
C TYR A 360 -13.78 -1.58 13.85
N VAL A 361 -14.78 -0.77 14.15
CA VAL A 361 -14.90 0.59 13.59
C VAL A 361 -14.18 1.55 14.51
N TYR A 362 -13.25 2.33 13.98
CA TYR A 362 -12.49 3.32 14.75
C TYR A 362 -13.42 4.22 15.58
N SER A 363 -13.20 4.24 16.89
CA SER A 363 -14.12 4.86 17.85
C SER A 363 -14.25 6.37 17.69
N MET A 364 -15.42 6.89 18.05
CA MET A 364 -15.63 8.35 18.18
C MET A 364 -14.88 8.95 19.37
N ASP A 365 -14.59 8.13 20.37
CA ASP A 365 -13.85 8.54 21.57
C ASP A 365 -12.34 8.47 21.39
N ALA A 366 -11.89 7.85 20.28
CA ALA A 366 -10.49 7.80 19.93
C ALA A 366 -10.01 9.16 19.38
N PRO A 367 -8.71 9.49 19.49
CA PRO A 367 -8.12 10.67 18.88
C PRO A 367 -8.44 10.77 17.39
N SER A 368 -8.72 11.97 16.89
CA SER A 368 -8.97 12.16 15.45
C SER A 368 -7.74 11.80 14.64
N LEU A 369 -7.94 11.07 13.56
CA LEU A 369 -6.88 10.82 12.59
C LEU A 369 -6.55 12.11 11.84
N ILE A 370 -5.30 12.25 11.39
CA ILE A 370 -4.86 13.40 10.60
C ILE A 370 -4.95 13.02 9.13
N PRO A 371 -5.73 13.74 8.30
CA PRO A 371 -5.92 13.40 6.90
C PRO A 371 -4.80 13.97 6.03
N LEU A 372 -3.56 13.50 6.26
CA LEU A 372 -2.39 13.90 5.52
C LEU A 372 -1.59 12.66 5.09
N PRO A 373 -1.08 12.62 3.84
CA PRO A 373 -0.26 11.50 3.35
C PRO A 373 1.05 11.31 4.13
N SER A 374 1.56 12.39 4.75
CA SER A 374 2.75 12.39 5.59
C SER A 374 2.56 11.70 6.94
N ASN A 375 1.30 11.43 7.34
CA ASN A 375 0.95 10.85 8.64
C ASN A 375 0.39 9.43 8.48
N PRO A 376 1.23 8.41 8.26
CA PRO A 376 0.81 7.04 8.24
C PRO A 376 0.43 6.56 9.64
N TYR A 377 -0.61 5.75 9.70
CA TYR A 377 -1.03 5.03 10.88
C TYR A 377 -0.68 3.55 10.72
N TYR A 378 -0.31 2.92 11.83
CA TYR A 378 0.08 1.52 11.90
C TYR A 378 -0.89 0.78 12.78
N TRP A 379 -1.20 -0.47 12.45
CA TRP A 379 -2.08 -1.27 13.25
C TRP A 379 -1.71 -2.74 13.25
N LYS A 380 -2.04 -3.40 14.33
CA LYS A 380 -1.86 -4.83 14.55
C LYS A 380 -2.94 -5.37 15.45
N VAL A 381 -3.15 -6.67 15.40
CA VAL A 381 -4.14 -7.37 16.20
C VAL A 381 -3.51 -8.63 16.78
N ARG A 382 -3.86 -8.98 18.02
CA ARG A 382 -3.60 -10.30 18.58
C ARG A 382 -4.89 -10.94 19.08
N ALA A 383 -4.91 -12.26 19.06
CA ALA A 383 -6.01 -13.05 19.60
C ALA A 383 -5.69 -13.48 21.04
N ASN A 384 -6.63 -13.32 21.94
CA ASN A 384 -6.47 -13.71 23.34
C ASN A 384 -7.40 -14.88 23.65
N PRO A 385 -6.87 -16.04 24.07
CA PRO A 385 -7.68 -17.20 24.47
C PRO A 385 -8.26 -17.05 25.88
N LEU A 386 -7.55 -16.30 26.76
CA LEU A 386 -7.96 -15.94 28.13
C LEU A 386 -7.28 -14.64 28.59
N GLU A 387 -7.76 -14.04 29.67
CA GLU A 387 -7.30 -12.73 30.20
C GLU A 387 -5.79 -12.63 30.51
N PHE A 388 -5.09 -13.74 30.69
CA PHE A 388 -3.71 -13.72 31.21
C PHE A 388 -2.63 -14.25 30.29
N VAL A 389 -2.96 -14.78 29.12
CA VAL A 389 -1.99 -15.32 28.16
C VAL A 389 -2.29 -14.76 26.76
N PRO A 390 -1.78 -13.56 26.45
CA PRO A 390 -2.00 -12.98 25.14
C PRO A 390 -1.29 -13.80 24.06
N GLY A 391 -1.95 -13.96 22.92
CA GLY A 391 -1.36 -14.55 21.73
C GLY A 391 -0.31 -13.63 21.08
N ASP A 392 0.33 -14.15 20.02
CA ASP A 392 1.24 -13.36 19.21
C ASP A 392 0.50 -12.29 18.41
N TRP A 393 1.20 -11.19 18.18
CA TRP A 393 0.72 -10.12 17.33
C TRP A 393 0.74 -10.55 15.86
N SER A 394 -0.22 -10.08 15.11
CA SER A 394 -0.19 -10.14 13.65
C SER A 394 0.99 -9.36 13.07
N GLU A 395 1.20 -9.48 11.77
CA GLU A 395 1.97 -8.50 11.02
C GLU A 395 1.44 -7.08 11.28
N ILE A 396 2.28 -6.08 11.01
CA ILE A 396 1.91 -4.69 11.13
C ILE A 396 1.52 -4.18 9.75
N TYR A 397 0.33 -3.60 9.65
CA TYR A 397 -0.11 -2.90 8.45
C TYR A 397 -0.10 -1.40 8.69
N GLN A 398 0.17 -0.65 7.62
CA GLN A 398 0.07 0.81 7.62
C GLN A 398 -1.06 1.27 6.71
N PHE A 399 -1.65 2.41 7.03
CA PHE A 399 -2.60 3.11 6.19
C PHE A 399 -2.46 4.62 6.37
N THR A 400 -3.00 5.39 5.44
CA THR A 400 -3.16 6.83 5.56
C THR A 400 -4.62 7.18 5.37
N VAL A 401 -5.02 8.37 5.78
CA VAL A 401 -6.35 8.92 5.48
C VAL A 401 -6.21 9.89 4.31
N ASN A 402 -7.17 9.88 3.39
CA ASN A 402 -7.21 10.82 2.28
C ASN A 402 -7.02 12.25 2.77
N SER A 403 -6.16 13.00 2.10
CA SER A 403 -6.06 14.44 2.31
C SER A 403 -7.30 15.16 1.80
N ILE A 404 -7.49 16.38 2.29
CA ILE A 404 -8.46 17.29 1.69
C ILE A 404 -7.89 17.73 0.34
N GLU A 405 -8.68 17.61 -0.71
CA GLU A 405 -8.32 18.00 -2.07
C GLU A 405 -9.06 19.28 -2.45
N GLN A 406 -8.32 20.34 -2.77
CA GLN A 406 -8.86 21.59 -3.28
C GLN A 406 -9.26 21.40 -4.74
N VAL A 407 -10.51 21.71 -5.09
CA VAL A 407 -11.08 21.45 -6.42
C VAL A 407 -11.21 22.73 -7.22
N ASP A 408 -11.91 23.71 -6.67
CA ASP A 408 -12.19 24.98 -7.37
C ASP A 408 -12.23 26.13 -6.36
N PRO A 409 -11.58 27.28 -6.63
CA PRO A 409 -10.76 27.55 -7.80
C PRO A 409 -9.53 26.63 -7.90
N SER A 410 -9.28 26.10 -9.12
CA SER A 410 -8.12 25.24 -9.37
C SER A 410 -6.82 26.03 -9.33
N ASP A 411 -5.71 25.35 -9.05
CA ASP A 411 -4.40 26.01 -9.02
C ASP A 411 -4.03 26.62 -10.38
N GLY A 412 -3.70 27.92 -10.38
CA GLY A 412 -3.47 28.72 -11.56
C GLY A 412 -4.73 29.04 -12.39
N GLY A 413 -5.92 28.71 -11.88
CA GLY A 413 -7.19 28.97 -12.54
C GLY A 413 -7.64 30.40 -12.46
N SER A 414 -8.79 30.70 -13.10
CA SER A 414 -9.45 32.00 -12.96
C SER A 414 -10.91 31.85 -12.53
N VAL A 415 -11.45 32.90 -11.89
CA VAL A 415 -12.85 32.98 -11.49
C VAL A 415 -13.49 34.22 -12.09
N SER A 416 -14.74 34.07 -12.54
CA SER A 416 -15.50 35.15 -13.16
C SER A 416 -16.38 35.93 -12.16
N SER A 417 -16.14 35.79 -10.86
CA SER A 417 -16.83 36.48 -9.77
C SER A 417 -15.84 37.05 -8.77
N VAL A 418 -16.14 38.23 -8.21
CA VAL A 418 -15.41 38.81 -7.06
C VAL A 418 -15.83 38.18 -5.73
N LEU A 419 -16.84 37.30 -5.73
CA LEU A 419 -17.29 36.49 -4.61
C LEU A 419 -17.35 35.02 -5.01
N PRO A 420 -16.21 34.37 -5.29
CA PRO A 420 -16.15 33.00 -5.78
C PRO A 420 -16.66 31.99 -4.76
N THR A 421 -17.05 30.82 -5.24
CA THR A 421 -17.32 29.67 -4.37
C THR A 421 -16.14 28.74 -4.39
N PHE A 422 -15.69 28.35 -3.21
CA PHE A 422 -14.59 27.37 -3.02
C PHE A 422 -15.18 25.97 -2.87
N TYR A 423 -14.56 24.99 -3.53
CA TYR A 423 -14.95 23.59 -3.49
C TYR A 423 -13.75 22.71 -3.15
N TRP A 424 -13.98 21.68 -2.35
CA TRP A 424 -12.98 20.69 -1.98
C TRP A 424 -13.60 19.31 -1.75
N ASN A 425 -12.79 18.28 -1.87
CA ASN A 425 -13.13 16.94 -1.45
C ASN A 425 -12.52 16.70 -0.07
N SER A 426 -13.28 16.17 0.87
CA SER A 426 -12.79 15.86 2.21
C SER A 426 -13.05 14.42 2.60
N PRO A 427 -12.23 13.83 3.50
CA PRO A 427 -12.52 12.53 4.08
C PRO A 427 -13.90 12.52 4.75
N THR A 428 -14.59 11.40 4.65
CA THR A 428 -15.86 11.22 5.36
C THR A 428 -15.66 11.27 6.87
N ALA A 429 -16.63 11.81 7.59
CA ALA A 429 -16.59 12.02 9.04
C ALA A 429 -15.52 12.99 9.56
N LEU A 430 -14.91 13.80 8.69
CA LEU A 430 -14.17 14.97 9.13
C LEU A 430 -15.18 15.98 9.70
N ALA A 431 -14.90 16.55 10.88
CA ALA A 431 -15.84 17.39 11.57
C ALA A 431 -16.03 18.74 10.89
N ASN A 432 -14.93 19.44 10.66
CA ASN A 432 -14.93 20.78 10.06
C ASN A 432 -13.72 20.97 9.16
N ILE A 433 -13.79 21.98 8.30
CA ILE A 433 -12.75 22.43 7.41
C ILE A 433 -12.49 23.92 7.67
N GLY A 434 -11.24 24.27 7.86
CA GLY A 434 -10.82 25.67 7.95
C GLY A 434 -10.40 26.18 6.58
N LEU A 435 -11.22 27.02 5.96
CA LEU A 435 -10.86 27.74 4.73
C LEU A 435 -10.01 28.97 5.08
N ARG A 436 -8.96 29.21 4.33
CA ARG A 436 -8.09 30.38 4.41
C ARG A 436 -7.87 30.97 3.03
N VAL A 437 -7.96 32.29 2.91
CA VAL A 437 -7.70 33.03 1.68
C VAL A 437 -6.72 34.16 1.98
N SER A 438 -5.68 34.28 1.15
CA SER A 438 -4.62 35.30 1.23
C SER A 438 -4.41 35.99 -0.10
N ASP A 439 -3.66 37.08 -0.05
CA ASP A 439 -3.10 37.72 -1.24
C ASP A 439 -2.07 36.80 -1.95
N GLY A 440 -1.84 37.06 -3.24
CA GLY A 440 -0.97 36.25 -4.08
C GLY A 440 0.51 36.19 -3.64
N ASP A 441 0.94 37.11 -2.79
CA ASP A 441 2.29 37.18 -2.26
C ASP A 441 2.50 36.29 -1.03
N ASP A 442 1.44 35.78 -0.41
CA ASP A 442 1.50 34.87 0.74
C ASP A 442 1.49 33.41 0.26
N ASP A 443 2.66 32.90 -0.11
CA ASP A 443 2.83 31.58 -0.73
C ASP A 443 2.30 30.42 0.10
N LEU A 444 2.26 30.54 1.43
CA LEU A 444 1.83 29.47 2.35
C LEU A 444 0.49 29.75 3.02
N VAL A 445 -0.14 30.88 2.71
CA VAL A 445 -1.40 31.33 3.34
C VAL A 445 -1.27 31.36 4.86
N GLU A 446 -0.17 31.95 5.34
CA GLU A 446 0.13 32.09 6.78
C GLU A 446 -0.60 33.29 7.39
N ASN A 447 -0.79 34.36 6.62
CA ASN A 447 -1.44 35.60 7.03
C ASN A 447 -2.73 35.86 6.22
N PRO A 448 -3.72 34.99 6.31
CA PRO A 448 -4.93 35.12 5.53
C PRO A 448 -5.73 36.36 5.95
N PHE A 449 -6.23 37.10 4.99
CA PHE A 449 -7.16 38.19 5.25
C PHE A 449 -8.62 37.69 5.43
N PHE A 450 -8.89 36.43 5.04
CA PHE A 450 -10.15 35.77 5.25
C PHE A 450 -9.97 34.35 5.78
N THR A 451 -10.74 33.99 6.81
CA THR A 451 -10.77 32.66 7.41
C THR A 451 -12.17 32.29 7.79
N GLU A 452 -12.56 31.02 7.56
CA GLU A 452 -13.87 30.50 7.93
C GLU A 452 -13.78 29.03 8.31
N ILE A 453 -14.61 28.56 9.24
CA ILE A 453 -14.74 27.16 9.62
C ILE A 453 -16.06 26.62 9.11
N VAL A 454 -16.01 25.60 8.28
CA VAL A 454 -17.15 25.11 7.49
C VAL A 454 -17.32 23.60 7.69
N ALA A 455 -18.55 23.16 7.93
CA ALA A 455 -18.90 21.74 8.01
C ALA A 455 -19.45 21.18 6.68
N ALA A 456 -18.98 21.71 5.55
CA ALA A 456 -19.44 21.35 4.21
C ALA A 456 -18.24 21.22 3.25
N ASN A 457 -18.46 20.71 2.05
CA ASN A 457 -17.42 20.56 1.01
C ASN A 457 -17.35 21.75 0.05
N SER A 458 -18.04 22.85 0.38
CA SER A 458 -18.00 24.09 -0.38
C SER A 458 -18.34 25.28 0.51
N PHE A 459 -17.86 26.45 0.10
CA PHE A 459 -18.15 27.70 0.77
C PHE A 459 -18.15 28.84 -0.24
N GLY A 460 -19.30 29.57 -0.31
CA GLY A 460 -19.39 30.81 -1.08
C GLY A 460 -18.74 31.96 -0.32
N TYR A 461 -17.81 32.64 -0.94
CA TYR A 461 -17.20 33.83 -0.36
C TYR A 461 -18.27 34.86 -0.03
N PRO A 462 -18.38 35.34 1.21
CA PRO A 462 -19.56 36.09 1.62
C PRO A 462 -19.51 37.56 1.16
N SER A 463 -20.67 38.14 0.90
CA SER A 463 -20.79 39.50 0.42
C SER A 463 -20.46 40.59 1.45
N ASP A 464 -20.40 40.22 2.73
CA ASP A 464 -19.98 41.12 3.82
C ASP A 464 -18.45 41.06 4.10
N ALA A 465 -17.75 40.13 3.47
CA ALA A 465 -16.31 40.15 3.43
C ALA A 465 -15.78 41.15 2.38
N PRO A 466 -14.52 41.63 2.50
CA PRO A 466 -13.94 42.49 1.46
C PRO A 466 -13.97 41.77 0.09
N PRO A 467 -14.64 42.32 -0.94
CA PRO A 467 -14.68 41.65 -2.24
C PRO A 467 -13.31 41.59 -2.88
N LEU A 468 -13.06 40.50 -3.62
CA LEU A 468 -11.83 40.30 -4.34
C LEU A 468 -11.74 41.29 -5.53
N ALA A 469 -10.52 41.74 -5.84
CA ALA A 469 -10.33 42.70 -6.92
C ALA A 469 -10.25 42.02 -8.30
N PRO A 470 -10.77 42.62 -9.36
CA PRO A 470 -10.50 42.18 -10.73
C PRO A 470 -9.00 42.15 -11.02
N ALA A 471 -8.52 41.17 -11.78
CA ALA A 471 -7.10 40.88 -12.03
C ALA A 471 -6.25 40.61 -10.79
N GLY A 472 -6.85 40.55 -9.60
CA GLY A 472 -6.17 40.19 -8.37
C GLY A 472 -5.78 38.72 -8.35
N VAL A 473 -4.58 38.44 -7.87
CA VAL A 473 -4.09 37.08 -7.65
C VAL A 473 -4.31 36.74 -6.18
N TYR A 474 -4.89 35.60 -5.92
CA TYR A 474 -5.19 35.13 -4.57
C TYR A 474 -4.72 33.70 -4.37
N ARG A 475 -4.49 33.36 -3.12
CA ARG A 475 -4.17 32.00 -2.71
C ARG A 475 -5.13 31.53 -1.67
N TRP A 476 -5.41 30.24 -1.70
CA TRP A 476 -6.27 29.64 -0.72
C TRP A 476 -5.82 28.24 -0.33
N LYS A 477 -6.11 27.86 0.88
CA LYS A 477 -5.93 26.50 1.38
C LYS A 477 -7.01 26.11 2.35
N VAL A 478 -7.13 24.78 2.55
CA VAL A 478 -8.04 24.19 3.51
C VAL A 478 -7.26 23.34 4.51
N LEU A 479 -7.74 23.36 5.75
CA LEU A 479 -7.17 22.64 6.90
C LEU A 479 -8.22 21.71 7.48
N ALA A 480 -7.82 20.53 7.96
CA ALA A 480 -8.69 19.68 8.74
C ALA A 480 -8.84 20.24 10.17
N ILE A 481 -10.06 20.36 10.62
CA ILE A 481 -10.42 20.96 11.92
C ILE A 481 -11.23 19.94 12.73
N ASP A 482 -10.89 19.80 14.01
CA ASP A 482 -11.59 18.94 14.94
C ASP A 482 -12.92 19.55 15.43
N GLN A 483 -13.65 18.84 16.28
CA GLN A 483 -14.90 19.31 16.88
C GLN A 483 -14.72 20.50 17.84
N ASN A 484 -13.50 20.75 18.30
CA ASN A 484 -13.14 21.83 19.22
C ASN A 484 -12.51 23.02 18.48
N GLU A 485 -12.60 23.04 17.16
CA GLU A 485 -12.03 24.06 16.27
C GLU A 485 -10.50 24.12 16.25
N ASN A 486 -9.82 23.03 16.63
CA ASN A 486 -8.37 22.94 16.51
C ASN A 486 -7.96 22.31 15.16
N VAL A 487 -6.85 22.76 14.62
CA VAL A 487 -6.24 22.13 13.43
C VAL A 487 -5.75 20.72 13.80
N LEU A 488 -6.09 19.75 12.96
CA LEU A 488 -5.58 18.38 13.08
C LEU A 488 -4.17 18.31 12.47
N GLY A 489 -3.18 18.00 13.29
CA GLY A 489 -1.76 18.03 12.88
C GLY A 489 -1.16 19.42 12.90
N ASP A 490 0.04 19.54 12.34
CA ASP A 490 0.73 20.82 12.25
C ASP A 490 0.30 21.58 10.98
N MET A 491 0.06 22.87 11.12
CA MET A 491 -0.37 23.72 10.00
C MET A 491 0.63 23.74 8.84
N GLU A 492 1.91 23.58 9.15
CA GLU A 492 3.00 23.56 8.18
C GLU A 492 2.98 22.30 7.30
N GLU A 493 2.27 21.24 7.71
CA GLU A 493 2.13 20.00 6.92
C GLU A 493 1.09 20.12 5.80
N TYR A 494 0.20 21.13 5.88
CA TYR A 494 -0.78 21.43 4.83
C TYR A 494 -0.12 22.25 3.71
N LEU A 495 0.65 21.57 2.87
CA LEU A 495 1.48 22.19 1.82
C LEU A 495 0.70 22.51 0.54
N THR A 496 -0.49 21.96 0.36
CA THR A 496 -1.29 22.25 -0.82
C THR A 496 -1.93 23.61 -0.71
N VAL A 497 -1.52 24.51 -1.58
CA VAL A 497 -2.06 25.87 -1.73
C VAL A 497 -2.40 26.06 -3.18
N ASN A 498 -3.65 26.42 -3.48
CA ASN A 498 -4.06 26.78 -4.82
C ASN A 498 -4.00 28.30 -5.00
N SER A 499 -3.53 28.73 -6.15
CA SER A 499 -3.57 30.10 -6.60
C SER A 499 -4.68 30.28 -7.63
N PHE A 500 -5.32 31.43 -7.65
CA PHE A 500 -6.30 31.78 -8.68
C PHE A 500 -6.27 33.28 -8.97
N VAL A 501 -6.83 33.64 -10.10
CA VAL A 501 -6.94 35.02 -10.54
C VAL A 501 -8.43 35.35 -10.70
N VAL A 502 -8.86 36.51 -10.22
CA VAL A 502 -10.17 37.03 -10.59
C VAL A 502 -10.06 37.62 -12.00
N ASP A 503 -11.01 37.26 -12.88
CA ASP A 503 -10.98 37.74 -14.26
C ASP A 503 -10.83 39.27 -14.29
N PRO A 504 -10.03 39.81 -15.21
CA PRO A 504 -9.85 41.25 -15.32
C PRO A 504 -11.10 41.93 -15.87
N LEU A 505 -11.19 43.22 -15.64
CA LEU A 505 -12.11 44.09 -16.35
C LEU A 505 -11.58 44.26 -17.78
N VAL A 506 -12.40 44.00 -18.79
CA VAL A 506 -11.97 44.04 -20.21
C VAL A 506 -12.72 45.16 -20.93
N ILE A 507 -12.00 46.12 -21.46
CA ILE A 507 -12.53 47.21 -22.27
C ILE A 507 -12.86 46.70 -23.68
N ASN A 508 -14.10 46.93 -24.12
CA ASN A 508 -14.55 46.48 -25.44
C ASN A 508 -14.66 47.63 -26.47
N THR A 509 -15.43 48.66 -26.11
CA THR A 509 -15.69 49.77 -27.07
C THR A 509 -15.61 51.12 -26.36
N PRO A 510 -14.97 52.14 -26.90
CA PRO A 510 -14.11 52.11 -28.07
C PRO A 510 -12.82 51.24 -27.82
N ALA A 511 -12.47 50.41 -28.80
CA ALA A 511 -11.29 49.59 -28.69
C ALA A 511 -10.02 50.46 -28.71
N LYS A 512 -8.94 49.93 -28.10
CA LYS A 512 -7.67 50.64 -28.04
C LYS A 512 -7.13 51.04 -29.41
N GLY A 513 -6.90 52.33 -29.63
CA GLY A 513 -6.40 52.90 -30.88
C GLY A 513 -7.47 52.96 -31.97
N SER A 514 -8.75 52.72 -31.65
CA SER A 514 -9.83 52.89 -32.62
C SER A 514 -10.15 54.36 -32.88
N ALA A 515 -10.75 54.60 -34.02
CA ALA A 515 -11.34 55.87 -34.36
C ALA A 515 -12.87 55.83 -34.20
N VAL A 516 -13.44 56.82 -33.59
CA VAL A 516 -14.90 57.00 -33.48
C VAL A 516 -15.37 58.18 -34.28
N ASN A 517 -16.51 58.08 -34.88
CA ASN A 517 -17.13 59.17 -35.64
C ASN A 517 -18.34 59.74 -34.89
N SER A 518 -18.28 59.82 -33.59
CA SER A 518 -19.30 60.31 -32.71
C SER A 518 -18.73 61.16 -31.60
N LEU A 519 -19.39 62.29 -31.29
CA LEU A 519 -19.06 63.14 -30.13
C LEU A 519 -19.63 62.55 -28.83
N THR A 520 -20.40 61.49 -28.93
CA THR A 520 -20.96 60.79 -27.77
C THR A 520 -20.84 59.28 -27.95
N PRO A 521 -19.62 58.78 -27.99
CA PRO A 521 -19.41 57.32 -28.17
C PRO A 521 -19.98 56.51 -27.03
N LEU A 522 -20.40 55.28 -27.35
CA LEU A 522 -20.78 54.29 -26.35
C LEU A 522 -19.55 53.56 -25.86
N PHE A 523 -19.37 53.51 -24.56
CA PHE A 523 -18.34 52.74 -23.88
C PHE A 523 -18.94 51.44 -23.32
N THR A 524 -18.24 50.33 -23.55
CA THR A 524 -18.66 49.03 -23.07
C THR A 524 -17.49 48.26 -22.54
N TRP A 525 -17.70 47.42 -21.54
CA TRP A 525 -16.72 46.58 -20.94
C TRP A 525 -17.34 45.29 -20.40
N ASP A 526 -16.56 44.26 -20.29
CA ASP A 526 -16.88 43.05 -19.57
C ASP A 526 -16.20 43.08 -18.19
N SER A 527 -16.83 42.48 -17.22
CA SER A 527 -16.29 42.42 -15.84
C SER A 527 -16.73 41.13 -15.16
N PRO A 528 -16.01 40.70 -14.12
CA PRO A 528 -16.51 39.69 -13.20
C PRO A 528 -17.91 40.02 -12.70
N SER A 529 -18.64 39.01 -12.28
CA SER A 529 -19.94 39.20 -11.63
C SER A 529 -19.77 39.75 -10.21
N GLU A 530 -20.90 40.22 -9.66
CA GLU A 530 -21.07 40.71 -8.26
C GLU A 530 -20.23 41.91 -7.88
N ILE A 531 -19.73 42.66 -8.87
CA ILE A 531 -19.21 44.01 -8.68
C ILE A 531 -20.38 44.94 -8.39
N SER A 532 -20.28 45.68 -7.29
CA SER A 532 -21.35 46.57 -6.83
C SER A 532 -21.51 47.82 -7.69
N GLY A 533 -20.45 48.35 -8.27
CA GLY A 533 -20.46 49.52 -9.12
C GLY A 533 -19.24 49.69 -9.97
N PHE A 534 -19.28 50.63 -10.88
CA PHE A 534 -18.17 51.00 -11.75
C PHE A 534 -18.01 52.51 -11.73
N GLU A 535 -16.77 53.01 -11.83
CA GLU A 535 -16.47 54.38 -12.13
C GLU A 535 -15.83 54.45 -13.52
N PHE A 536 -16.52 55.07 -14.45
CA PHE A 536 -16.01 55.44 -15.74
C PHE A 536 -15.17 56.69 -15.61
N GLN A 537 -14.01 56.72 -16.27
CA GLN A 537 -13.09 57.84 -16.28
C GLN A 537 -12.64 58.15 -17.71
N ILE A 538 -12.54 59.43 -18.05
CA ILE A 538 -12.05 59.89 -19.35
C ILE A 538 -11.22 61.17 -19.21
N SER A 539 -10.19 61.34 -20.04
CA SER A 539 -9.35 62.51 -20.11
C SER A 539 -8.81 62.72 -21.54
N SER A 540 -8.61 63.98 -21.91
CA SER A 540 -7.94 64.39 -23.14
C SER A 540 -6.39 64.37 -23.01
N GLU A 541 -5.86 64.31 -21.79
CA GLU A 541 -4.44 64.26 -21.58
C GLU A 541 -3.88 62.81 -21.65
N GLN A 542 -2.67 62.66 -22.14
CA GLN A 542 -1.99 61.35 -22.19
C GLN A 542 -1.59 60.91 -20.77
N ASP A 543 -2.54 60.48 -20.01
CA ASP A 543 -2.32 59.84 -18.71
C ASP A 543 -2.71 58.36 -18.79
N PRO A 544 -1.78 57.44 -18.94
CA PRO A 544 -2.09 56.02 -19.07
C PRO A 544 -2.73 55.41 -17.84
N LYS A 545 -2.67 56.05 -16.68
CA LYS A 545 -3.26 55.59 -15.44
C LYS A 545 -4.59 56.29 -15.07
N LEU A 546 -4.85 57.44 -15.72
CA LEU A 546 -5.99 58.30 -15.39
C LEU A 546 -6.10 58.62 -13.89
N ASP A 547 -4.93 58.94 -13.26
CA ASP A 547 -4.92 59.26 -11.83
C ASP A 547 -5.70 60.55 -11.50
N ASN A 548 -5.82 61.47 -12.46
CA ASN A 548 -6.60 62.70 -12.35
C ASN A 548 -7.46 62.94 -13.60
N PRO A 549 -8.41 62.07 -13.91
CA PRO A 549 -9.24 62.20 -15.11
C PRO A 549 -10.05 63.49 -15.08
N GLU A 550 -10.27 64.05 -16.26
CA GLU A 550 -11.05 65.29 -16.44
C GLU A 550 -12.53 65.10 -16.13
N TYR A 551 -13.06 63.84 -16.36
CA TYR A 551 -14.41 63.46 -16.07
C TYR A 551 -14.51 62.10 -15.44
N ARG A 552 -15.42 61.92 -14.47
CA ARG A 552 -15.73 60.67 -13.78
C ARG A 552 -17.25 60.52 -13.65
N GLU A 553 -17.73 59.28 -13.82
CA GLU A 553 -19.14 58.93 -13.59
C GLU A 553 -19.24 57.57 -12.93
N SER A 554 -19.97 57.48 -11.83
CA SER A 554 -20.21 56.23 -11.11
C SER A 554 -21.53 55.60 -11.53
N MET A 555 -21.58 54.28 -11.77
CA MET A 555 -22.71 53.58 -12.24
C MET A 555 -22.73 52.10 -11.84
N THR A 556 -23.85 51.44 -12.06
CA THR A 556 -24.00 49.99 -11.81
C THR A 556 -24.01 49.15 -13.10
N ARG A 557 -24.19 49.78 -14.26
CA ARG A 557 -24.25 49.13 -15.58
C ARG A 557 -22.88 48.96 -16.21
N LYS A 558 -22.74 47.99 -17.11
CA LYS A 558 -21.48 47.68 -17.84
C LYS A 558 -21.34 48.45 -19.18
N ASN A 559 -22.00 49.56 -19.28
CA ASN A 559 -21.86 50.46 -20.43
C ASN A 559 -22.08 51.91 -20.01
N TYR A 560 -21.50 52.81 -20.76
CA TYR A 560 -21.72 54.24 -20.58
C TYR A 560 -21.81 54.95 -21.93
N GLN A 561 -22.89 55.67 -22.13
CA GLN A 561 -23.03 56.60 -23.29
C GLN A 561 -22.58 57.98 -22.87
N LEU A 562 -21.47 58.46 -23.48
CA LEU A 562 -20.98 59.80 -23.16
C LEU A 562 -22.08 60.84 -23.40
N ASN A 563 -22.21 61.76 -22.46
CA ASN A 563 -23.16 62.84 -22.55
C ASN A 563 -22.39 64.15 -22.82
N ALA A 564 -22.62 64.75 -24.00
CA ALA A 564 -21.94 65.97 -24.41
C ALA A 564 -22.21 67.20 -23.51
N SER A 565 -23.31 67.16 -22.70
CA SER A 565 -23.58 68.20 -21.71
C SER A 565 -22.73 68.05 -20.43
N GLU A 566 -22.18 66.88 -20.16
CA GLU A 566 -21.38 66.58 -18.97
C GLU A 566 -19.87 66.60 -19.27
N TYR A 567 -19.49 66.05 -20.42
CA TYR A 567 -18.12 66.10 -20.90
C TYR A 567 -18.08 66.19 -22.43
N LEU A 568 -17.44 67.25 -22.95
CA LEU A 568 -17.41 67.48 -24.38
C LEU A 568 -16.09 66.94 -24.96
N ILE A 569 -16.24 66.05 -25.95
CA ILE A 569 -15.09 65.61 -26.77
C ILE A 569 -15.12 66.37 -28.09
N GLU A 570 -13.93 66.57 -28.70
CA GLU A 570 -13.74 67.36 -29.93
C GLU A 570 -13.13 66.48 -31.03
N GLU A 571 -13.46 66.78 -32.26
CA GLU A 571 -12.90 66.16 -33.44
C GLU A 571 -11.37 66.34 -33.53
N GLY A 572 -10.67 65.34 -34.00
CA GLY A 572 -9.23 65.36 -34.20
C GLY A 572 -8.41 65.12 -32.94
N ASN A 573 -9.02 65.00 -31.77
CA ASN A 573 -8.36 64.74 -30.51
C ASN A 573 -8.32 63.26 -30.16
N ILE A 574 -7.38 62.89 -29.31
CA ILE A 574 -7.23 61.55 -28.71
C ILE A 574 -7.66 61.65 -27.27
N TYR A 575 -8.47 60.69 -26.84
CA TYR A 575 -8.98 60.58 -25.49
C TYR A 575 -8.52 59.26 -24.87
N TYR A 576 -8.24 59.28 -23.57
CA TYR A 576 -7.90 58.14 -22.74
C TYR A 576 -9.04 57.85 -21.78
N TRP A 577 -9.39 56.59 -21.62
CA TRP A 577 -10.47 56.19 -20.74
C TRP A 577 -10.15 54.85 -20.06
N ASN A 578 -10.75 54.62 -18.91
CA ASN A 578 -10.77 53.35 -18.23
C ASN A 578 -12.10 53.18 -17.45
N VAL A 579 -12.24 52.02 -16.85
CA VAL A 579 -13.32 51.73 -15.90
C VAL A 579 -12.70 51.06 -14.68
N ILE A 580 -13.11 51.52 -13.51
CA ILE A 580 -12.70 51.01 -12.21
C ILE A 580 -13.84 50.30 -11.57
N ALA A 581 -13.64 49.11 -11.01
CA ALA A 581 -14.62 48.40 -10.22
C ALA A 581 -14.71 48.98 -8.81
N LEU A 582 -15.92 49.13 -8.29
CA LEU A 582 -16.22 49.68 -6.97
C LEU A 582 -16.91 48.64 -6.08
N ASP A 583 -16.62 48.70 -4.79
CA ASP A 583 -17.37 47.98 -3.76
C ASP A 583 -18.73 48.65 -3.49
N ALA A 584 -19.54 48.10 -2.57
CA ALA A 584 -20.82 48.63 -2.16
C ALA A 584 -20.75 50.04 -1.49
N ASN A 585 -19.56 50.45 -1.03
CA ASN A 585 -19.31 51.76 -0.43
C ASN A 585 -18.75 52.78 -1.44
N GLY A 586 -18.62 52.39 -2.71
CA GLY A 586 -18.00 53.20 -3.74
C GLY A 586 -16.47 53.31 -3.66
N ILE A 587 -15.83 52.36 -2.99
CA ILE A 587 -14.36 52.28 -2.87
C ILE A 587 -13.83 51.38 -3.99
N MET A 588 -12.76 51.80 -4.64
CA MET A 588 -12.09 51.03 -5.70
C MET A 588 -11.64 49.64 -5.19
N LEU A 589 -11.97 48.60 -5.97
CA LEU A 589 -11.48 47.24 -5.71
C LEU A 589 -10.01 47.09 -6.20
N GLY A 590 -9.12 46.71 -5.32
CA GLY A 590 -7.72 46.51 -5.66
C GLY A 590 -6.91 47.75 -5.88
N ASN A 591 -5.95 47.70 -6.82
CA ASN A 591 -5.01 48.79 -7.12
C ASN A 591 -5.34 49.36 -8.52
N ILE A 592 -5.17 50.67 -8.70
CA ILE A 592 -5.38 51.34 -9.99
C ILE A 592 -4.52 50.74 -11.12
N GLU A 593 -3.39 50.13 -10.79
CA GLU A 593 -2.49 49.46 -11.76
C GLU A 593 -3.13 48.19 -12.40
N ALA A 594 -4.15 47.62 -11.79
CA ALA A 594 -4.87 46.48 -12.31
C ALA A 594 -5.86 46.86 -13.44
N TYR A 595 -6.20 48.18 -13.56
CA TYR A 595 -7.15 48.68 -14.53
C TYR A 595 -6.42 49.23 -15.76
N GLN A 596 -6.72 48.63 -16.91
CA GLN A 596 -6.14 49.07 -18.18
C GLN A 596 -6.81 50.33 -18.69
N SER A 597 -6.07 51.28 -19.16
CA SER A 597 -6.58 52.42 -19.94
C SER A 597 -6.60 52.06 -21.42
N SER A 598 -7.59 52.60 -22.11
CA SER A 598 -7.73 52.53 -23.56
C SER A 598 -7.68 53.97 -24.13
N GLU A 599 -7.28 54.07 -25.37
CA GLU A 599 -7.25 55.34 -26.12
C GLU A 599 -8.10 55.20 -27.37
N PHE A 600 -8.76 56.27 -27.77
CA PHE A 600 -9.46 56.36 -29.04
C PHE A 600 -9.29 57.80 -29.61
N SER A 601 -9.42 57.91 -30.94
CA SER A 601 -9.46 59.18 -31.63
C SER A 601 -10.86 59.53 -32.10
N VAL A 602 -11.15 60.82 -32.17
CA VAL A 602 -12.43 61.28 -32.78
C VAL A 602 -12.14 61.75 -34.20
N GLU A 603 -12.69 61.08 -35.18
CA GLU A 603 -12.56 61.47 -36.59
C GLU A 603 -13.52 62.64 -36.89
N ALA A 604 -13.24 63.30 -38.01
CA ALA A 604 -14.16 64.30 -38.51
C ALA A 604 -15.54 63.70 -38.77
N ILE A 605 -16.54 64.31 -38.21
CA ILE A 605 -17.91 63.85 -38.30
C ILE A 605 -18.57 64.42 -39.53
N ASP A 606 -19.16 63.58 -40.36
CA ASP A 606 -19.99 64.04 -41.49
C ASP A 606 -21.41 64.35 -40.98
N TYR A 607 -21.71 65.61 -40.89
CA TYR A 607 -23.01 66.08 -40.41
C TYR A 607 -24.12 66.01 -41.49
N THR A 608 -23.95 65.22 -42.52
CA THR A 608 -25.05 64.95 -43.51
C THR A 608 -26.17 64.08 -42.92
N SER A 609 -25.92 63.43 -41.79
CA SER A 609 -26.94 62.66 -41.07
C SER A 609 -27.03 63.01 -39.58
N PRO A 610 -28.19 62.94 -38.93
CA PRO A 610 -28.35 63.27 -37.51
C PRO A 610 -27.69 62.23 -36.63
N VAL A 611 -27.04 62.65 -35.54
CA VAL A 611 -26.48 61.76 -34.52
C VAL A 611 -27.35 61.80 -33.27
N ILE A 612 -28.00 60.69 -32.97
CA ILE A 612 -28.83 60.49 -31.78
C ILE A 612 -28.05 59.69 -30.76
N THR A 613 -28.01 60.16 -29.54
CA THR A 613 -27.41 59.47 -28.41
C THR A 613 -28.45 59.05 -27.37
N VAL A 614 -28.14 58.03 -26.58
CA VAL A 614 -29.08 57.46 -25.64
C VAL A 614 -28.48 57.44 -24.25
N ARG A 615 -29.25 57.91 -23.26
CA ARG A 615 -28.91 57.77 -21.84
C ARG A 615 -29.93 56.87 -21.17
N ILE A 616 -29.47 55.88 -20.42
CA ILE A 616 -30.29 55.01 -19.58
C ILE A 616 -30.09 55.43 -18.13
N SER A 617 -31.19 55.71 -17.43
CA SER A 617 -31.18 56.06 -16.00
C SER A 617 -31.26 54.81 -15.14
N ASP A 618 -30.49 54.78 -14.05
CA ASP A 618 -30.56 53.69 -13.06
C ASP A 618 -31.94 53.65 -12.35
N GLU A 619 -32.61 54.78 -12.24
CA GLU A 619 -33.95 54.87 -11.63
C GLU A 619 -35.05 54.32 -12.56
N PHE A 620 -34.89 54.50 -13.87
CA PHE A 620 -35.83 54.05 -14.90
C PHE A 620 -35.06 53.34 -16.03
N PRO A 621 -34.55 52.15 -15.80
CA PRO A 621 -33.57 51.51 -16.69
C PRO A 621 -34.16 51.03 -18.02
N ASN A 622 -35.47 51.04 -18.20
CA ASN A 622 -36.15 50.74 -19.47
C ASN A 622 -36.79 52.00 -20.14
N ILE A 623 -36.47 53.19 -19.63
CA ILE A 623 -36.97 54.48 -20.16
C ILE A 623 -35.75 55.30 -20.62
N PRO A 624 -35.33 55.18 -21.90
CA PRO A 624 -34.16 55.91 -22.43
C PRO A 624 -34.52 57.41 -22.64
N THR A 625 -33.50 58.23 -22.46
CA THR A 625 -33.49 59.63 -22.87
C THR A 625 -32.62 59.78 -24.09
N PHE A 626 -33.12 60.31 -25.14
CA PHE A 626 -32.47 60.55 -26.42
C PHE A 626 -31.97 62.02 -26.50
N SER A 627 -30.76 62.25 -26.94
CA SER A 627 -30.17 63.55 -27.17
C SER A 627 -29.67 63.63 -28.61
N LEU A 628 -29.78 64.80 -29.21
CA LEU A 628 -29.23 65.11 -30.52
C LEU A 628 -27.79 65.57 -30.29
N ALA A 629 -26.80 64.70 -30.65
CA ALA A 629 -25.38 65.02 -30.52
C ALA A 629 -24.86 65.86 -31.73
N ALA A 630 -25.43 65.57 -32.89
CA ALA A 630 -25.19 66.39 -34.10
C ALA A 630 -26.47 66.47 -34.90
N GLY A 631 -26.75 67.66 -35.41
CA GLY A 631 -27.88 67.94 -36.27
C GLY A 631 -27.44 68.03 -37.72
N VAL A 632 -28.46 68.04 -38.63
CA VAL A 632 -28.24 68.27 -40.05
C VAL A 632 -28.52 69.75 -40.32
N ASP A 633 -27.70 70.39 -41.18
CA ASP A 633 -27.94 71.78 -41.56
C ASP A 633 -29.35 71.98 -42.16
N ASP A 634 -29.98 73.11 -41.79
CA ASP A 634 -31.32 73.48 -42.21
C ASP A 634 -32.52 72.59 -41.71
N ALA A 635 -32.22 71.58 -40.81
CA ALA A 635 -33.24 70.78 -40.18
C ALA A 635 -34.07 71.59 -39.16
N ASP A 636 -35.41 71.47 -39.21
CA ASP A 636 -36.36 72.06 -38.25
C ASP A 636 -36.93 71.01 -37.27
N GLY A 637 -36.65 69.73 -37.49
CA GLY A 637 -37.07 68.66 -36.61
C GLY A 637 -36.41 67.34 -36.95
N TYR A 638 -36.55 66.35 -36.04
CA TYR A 638 -36.02 65.02 -36.16
C TYR A 638 -36.96 63.93 -35.72
N THR A 639 -36.90 62.76 -36.34
CA THR A 639 -37.54 61.58 -35.78
C THR A 639 -36.52 60.66 -35.17
N ILE A 640 -36.97 59.92 -34.18
CA ILE A 640 -36.15 58.83 -33.55
C ILE A 640 -36.90 57.55 -33.87
N THR A 641 -36.12 56.59 -34.38
CA THR A 641 -36.57 55.23 -34.58
C THR A 641 -35.85 54.33 -33.58
N VAL A 642 -36.59 53.53 -32.80
CA VAL A 642 -36.08 52.50 -31.92
C VAL A 642 -36.46 51.13 -32.52
N ALA A 643 -35.47 50.26 -32.67
CA ALA A 643 -35.65 48.95 -33.29
C ALA A 643 -34.89 47.86 -32.52
N THR A 644 -35.26 46.62 -32.72
CA THR A 644 -34.39 45.46 -32.49
C THR A 644 -33.71 45.10 -33.81
N ILE A 645 -32.86 44.08 -33.79
CA ILE A 645 -32.25 43.55 -35.03
C ILE A 645 -33.32 42.99 -36.02
N GLU A 646 -34.50 42.66 -35.50
CA GLU A 646 -35.56 41.98 -36.26
C GLU A 646 -36.66 42.94 -36.74
N GLU A 647 -37.00 43.98 -35.92
CA GLU A 647 -38.15 44.84 -36.22
C GLU A 647 -38.02 46.25 -35.60
N ILE A 648 -38.73 47.18 -36.18
CA ILE A 648 -38.89 48.54 -35.63
C ILE A 648 -39.92 48.47 -34.50
N ILE A 649 -39.53 48.90 -33.29
CA ILE A 649 -40.31 48.87 -32.09
C ILE A 649 -41.17 50.17 -31.98
N TRP A 650 -40.52 51.30 -32.32
CA TRP A 650 -41.17 52.58 -32.18
C TRP A 650 -40.53 53.65 -33.06
N VAL A 651 -41.32 54.62 -33.50
CA VAL A 651 -40.86 55.81 -34.24
C VAL A 651 -41.51 57.01 -33.61
N SER A 652 -40.76 58.04 -33.29
CA SER A 652 -41.29 59.29 -32.74
C SER A 652 -42.12 60.12 -33.82
N GLU A 653 -42.96 61.06 -33.37
CA GLU A 653 -43.34 62.22 -34.17
C GLU A 653 -42.07 63.06 -34.43
N ILE A 654 -42.20 64.10 -35.29
CA ILE A 654 -41.11 65.03 -35.54
C ILE A 654 -40.85 65.86 -34.27
N LEU A 655 -39.69 65.62 -33.67
CA LEU A 655 -39.21 66.30 -32.45
C LEU A 655 -38.46 67.58 -32.85
N THR A 656 -38.85 68.72 -32.21
CA THR A 656 -38.19 70.01 -32.45
C THR A 656 -37.29 70.43 -31.25
N SER A 657 -37.21 69.59 -30.22
CA SER A 657 -36.40 69.84 -29.00
C SER A 657 -35.83 68.56 -28.43
N PHE A 658 -34.59 68.65 -27.92
CA PHE A 658 -33.90 67.62 -27.23
C PHE A 658 -33.39 68.13 -25.88
N PRO A 659 -33.15 67.31 -24.88
CA PRO A 659 -33.33 65.83 -24.90
C PRO A 659 -34.80 65.42 -24.88
N PHE A 660 -35.12 64.26 -25.46
CA PHE A 660 -36.42 63.63 -25.46
C PHE A 660 -36.38 62.33 -24.63
N THR A 661 -37.19 62.21 -23.59
CA THR A 661 -37.30 61.02 -22.78
C THR A 661 -38.48 60.19 -23.23
N LEU A 662 -38.25 58.92 -23.58
CA LEU A 662 -39.34 58.02 -23.95
C LEU A 662 -40.26 57.81 -22.75
N SER A 663 -41.58 57.92 -22.97
CA SER A 663 -42.51 57.61 -21.91
C SER A 663 -43.13 56.24 -22.06
N SER A 664 -43.64 55.68 -20.97
CA SER A 664 -44.42 54.44 -21.02
C SER A 664 -45.70 54.51 -21.87
N ASP A 665 -46.16 55.71 -22.17
CA ASP A 665 -47.32 55.95 -23.04
C ASP A 665 -46.91 55.87 -24.52
N ASP A 666 -45.60 56.05 -24.85
CA ASP A 666 -45.09 55.94 -26.21
C ASP A 666 -44.83 54.46 -26.57
N VAL A 667 -43.98 53.80 -25.82
CA VAL A 667 -43.72 52.39 -25.94
C VAL A 667 -43.04 51.88 -24.65
N SER A 668 -43.24 50.60 -24.30
CA SER A 668 -42.55 49.95 -23.18
C SER A 668 -41.46 49.11 -23.74
N LEU A 669 -40.19 49.43 -23.41
CA LEU A 669 -39.05 48.63 -23.74
C LEU A 669 -38.83 47.55 -22.68
N ASP A 670 -38.40 46.38 -23.10
CA ASP A 670 -38.09 45.28 -22.20
C ASP A 670 -36.76 45.53 -21.46
N TYR A 671 -36.67 45.07 -20.23
CA TYR A 671 -35.46 45.19 -19.41
C TYR A 671 -34.34 44.27 -19.94
N GLY A 672 -33.11 44.71 -19.83
CA GLY A 672 -31.93 43.96 -20.22
C GLY A 672 -31.84 43.61 -21.72
N THR A 673 -32.59 44.35 -22.55
CA THR A 673 -32.69 44.06 -23.98
C THR A 673 -31.88 45.06 -24.81
N GLU A 674 -31.23 44.57 -25.85
CA GLU A 674 -30.45 45.37 -26.79
C GLU A 674 -31.40 45.96 -27.86
N TYR A 675 -31.30 47.28 -28.05
CA TYR A 675 -32.05 48.03 -29.03
C TYR A 675 -31.08 48.84 -29.92
N GLN A 676 -31.58 49.22 -31.07
CA GLN A 676 -30.95 50.13 -32.01
C GLN A 676 -31.73 51.42 -32.07
N VAL A 677 -31.03 52.55 -32.16
CA VAL A 677 -31.65 53.85 -32.40
C VAL A 677 -31.06 54.50 -33.63
N MET A 678 -31.92 55.16 -34.40
CA MET A 678 -31.57 55.89 -35.61
C MET A 678 -32.37 57.22 -35.60
N GLY A 679 -31.82 58.25 -36.22
CA GLY A 679 -32.47 59.52 -36.41
C GLY A 679 -32.63 59.85 -37.89
N GLN A 680 -33.69 60.58 -38.20
CA GLN A 680 -33.90 61.21 -39.52
C GLN A 680 -34.21 62.68 -39.32
N ALA A 681 -33.51 63.53 -40.07
CA ALA A 681 -33.79 64.99 -40.07
C ALA A 681 -34.93 65.38 -41.00
N PHE A 682 -35.62 66.42 -40.64
CA PHE A 682 -36.75 67.00 -41.41
C PHE A 682 -36.61 68.46 -41.57
N GLN A 683 -37.08 69.00 -42.70
CA GLN A 683 -37.26 70.41 -42.96
C GLN A 683 -38.65 70.62 -43.57
N ASN A 684 -39.45 71.46 -42.94
CA ASN A 684 -40.84 71.73 -43.36
C ASN A 684 -41.71 70.47 -43.47
N GLY A 685 -41.41 69.43 -42.65
CA GLY A 685 -42.15 68.15 -42.64
C GLY A 685 -41.70 67.10 -43.69
N GLU A 686 -40.66 67.41 -44.49
CA GLU A 686 -40.07 66.49 -45.44
C GLU A 686 -38.67 66.01 -44.95
N PRO A 687 -38.31 64.75 -45.09
CA PRO A 687 -37.02 64.21 -44.69
C PRO A 687 -35.89 64.88 -45.49
N ILE A 688 -34.81 65.27 -44.82
CA ILE A 688 -33.57 65.82 -45.44
C ILE A 688 -32.36 65.06 -44.90
N GLY A 689 -31.26 65.11 -45.66
CA GLY A 689 -30.05 64.41 -45.32
C GLY A 689 -30.17 62.90 -45.41
N GLU A 690 -29.17 62.25 -44.98
CA GLU A 690 -29.15 60.79 -44.89
C GLU A 690 -29.72 60.32 -43.56
N LEU A 691 -30.21 59.08 -43.51
CA LEU A 691 -30.60 58.42 -42.26
C LEU A 691 -29.42 58.35 -41.29
N GLY A 692 -29.58 58.73 -40.05
CA GLY A 692 -28.54 58.69 -39.05
C GLY A 692 -28.00 57.29 -38.85
N GLY A 693 -26.73 57.24 -38.43
CA GLY A 693 -26.09 55.98 -38.11
C GLY A 693 -26.87 55.18 -37.03
N VAL A 694 -26.79 53.88 -37.08
CA VAL A 694 -27.38 52.98 -36.10
C VAL A 694 -26.57 52.94 -34.84
N PHE A 695 -27.17 53.26 -33.69
CA PHE A 695 -26.53 53.11 -32.38
C PHE A 695 -27.21 52.01 -31.57
N ASN A 696 -26.44 51.14 -31.01
CA ASN A 696 -26.93 50.09 -30.10
C ASN A 696 -26.95 50.59 -28.66
N PHE A 697 -28.01 50.30 -27.92
CA PHE A 697 -28.06 50.50 -26.48
C PHE A 697 -28.82 49.36 -25.81
N THR A 698 -28.47 49.08 -24.54
CA THR A 698 -29.12 48.04 -23.76
C THR A 698 -29.86 48.68 -22.59
N THR A 699 -31.13 48.32 -22.42
CA THR A 699 -31.92 48.72 -21.24
C THR A 699 -31.35 48.07 -20.00
N GLY A 700 -31.44 48.73 -18.84
CA GLY A 700 -30.97 48.16 -17.57
C GLY A 700 -31.87 47.04 -17.06
N GLU A 701 -31.42 46.36 -16.01
CA GLU A 701 -32.16 45.29 -15.38
C GLU A 701 -33.40 45.79 -14.62
N LYS A 702 -34.39 44.93 -14.45
CA LYS A 702 -35.64 45.28 -13.74
C LYS A 702 -35.34 45.57 -12.27
N PRO A 703 -35.71 46.76 -11.76
CA PRO A 703 -35.49 47.10 -10.36
C PRO A 703 -36.17 46.10 -9.41
N GLY A 704 -35.41 45.51 -8.52
CA GLY A 704 -35.92 44.58 -7.50
C GLY A 704 -36.01 43.11 -7.93
N SER A 705 -35.50 42.72 -9.10
CA SER A 705 -35.37 41.31 -9.48
C SER A 705 -34.08 40.70 -8.88
N ASN A 706 -34.04 40.49 -7.57
CA ASN A 706 -33.18 39.50 -6.94
C ASN A 706 -33.83 38.12 -7.15
N GLU A 707 -33.94 37.66 -8.36
CA GLU A 707 -34.19 36.24 -8.61
C GLU A 707 -32.86 35.51 -8.38
N GLN A 708 -32.78 34.76 -7.25
CA GLN A 708 -31.78 33.74 -7.09
C GLN A 708 -31.87 32.79 -8.30
N PRO A 709 -30.79 32.44 -8.95
CA PRO A 709 -30.82 31.46 -10.03
C PRO A 709 -31.35 30.14 -9.47
N GLU A 710 -32.44 29.66 -10.07
CA GLU A 710 -33.00 28.34 -9.81
C GLU A 710 -31.96 27.30 -10.25
N ILE A 711 -31.27 26.75 -9.27
CA ILE A 711 -30.29 25.65 -9.54
C ILE A 711 -31.11 24.40 -9.82
N THR A 712 -31.34 24.10 -11.09
CA THR A 712 -31.86 22.79 -11.51
C THR A 712 -30.74 21.78 -11.44
N ILE A 713 -30.64 21.01 -10.33
CA ILE A 713 -29.79 19.84 -10.24
C ILE A 713 -30.51 18.70 -10.95
N SER A 714 -30.06 18.32 -12.13
CA SER A 714 -30.43 17.06 -12.77
C SER A 714 -29.52 15.96 -12.20
N PHE A 715 -30.16 14.93 -11.58
CA PHE A 715 -29.52 13.73 -11.10
C PHE A 715 -29.06 12.82 -12.26
#